data_3d6514b7321d5111d3ab2a980aca9593
#
_entry.id   3d6514b7321d5111d3ab2a980aca9593
#
_cell.length_a   1.000
_cell.length_b   1.000
_cell.length_c   1.000
_cell.angle_alpha   90.00
_cell.angle_beta   90.00
_cell.angle_gamma   90.00
#
_symmetry.space_group_name_H-M   'P 1'
#
loop_
_entity.id
_entity.type
_entity.pdbx_description
1 polymer ?
#
loop_
_entity_poly.entity_id
_entity_poly.type
_entity_poly.pdbx_seq_one_letter_code
_entity_poly.pdbx_strand_id
1 'polypeptide(L)'
;MKKELLCLFMFCGSYAVAQQNNHYVISGSMRIDSLRYTPERIKKVYLAREVDGQNVVVDSAVVEKGSFRFEGVAPADVEPYHITGFDNGSVQFFLEPGTIEIVPFDARFPVGAHVKGTPANEVLYAYKKQEGENGDLAKKRMDKALAALPEAQRNDDKAFYPYQRAVYYVNSLSHRTSAMRFVTQHLDSPVALYIIKYDLLRFFTPQVLEEVYLKSVPSELRKHPMYRELTNLVRAANLEVGKPAPDISGKTPDDKSLSLSDLKGKYVLIDFWASWCGPCRREFPVIKQALEEFNGKIPFTVLSYSIDSKKKDWVDCIQRNSLTHANWYHISTLQGWGSSDAKLYNVEAVPRTVLISPEGDIMAFDLRGEQLIAALRKISSGEWKPISKPTIVADNGLLTEDVKPDAADQQTYQDYLAFDKVKEQQIAQGIEKLRNTKGEAYLNTKDGEIDRTSVEKIAEINYMANRLHFLLEHNDTPLMPLLMQRDILKLFNKEYGRQFVAAVAPSVLQHPNTRSLENSVRSLNLMQGNDAPDINLQLVDGTEKRLSSCLGKYVLLSFWESGNASCKEEMARLKKLYGETKAQKDKFAMVSCSLDSDLTKWKNAMKSLGINREGWLQACDGKGVQSISARLFHVKDVPQHVLIDPEGKVISLTLRGDELLMRVKQILSGDLYYQNEGGKK
;
A
#
# COMPACT_ATOMS: atom_id res chain seq x y z
N MET A 1 -8.51 27.53 44.00
CA MET A 1 -7.26 26.89 43.61
C MET A 1 -6.74 25.92 44.70
N LYS A 2 -7.54 24.91 45.14
CA LYS A 2 -7.10 23.87 46.11
C LYS A 2 -7.94 22.58 46.04
N LYS A 3 -8.66 22.31 44.94
CA LYS A 3 -9.49 21.09 44.79
C LYS A 3 -9.12 20.20 43.60
N GLU A 4 -8.18 20.60 42.74
CA GLU A 4 -7.77 19.76 41.57
C GLU A 4 -6.51 18.92 41.83
N LEU A 5 -5.82 19.07 42.96
CA LEU A 5 -4.60 18.34 43.29
C LEU A 5 -4.82 17.00 43.98
N LEU A 6 -6.07 16.65 44.33
CA LEU A 6 -6.39 15.43 45.12
C LEU A 6 -6.80 14.25 44.23
N CYS A 7 -7.15 14.47 42.94
CA CYS A 7 -7.48 13.37 42.03
C CYS A 7 -6.25 12.71 41.36
N LEU A 8 -5.11 13.36 41.36
CA LEU A 8 -3.89 12.81 40.73
C LEU A 8 -3.14 11.76 41.57
N PHE A 9 -3.37 11.76 42.89
CA PHE A 9 -2.71 10.82 43.80
C PHE A 9 -3.47 9.50 44.04
N MET A 10 -4.74 9.41 43.70
CA MET A 10 -5.47 8.13 43.79
C MET A 10 -5.30 7.21 42.59
N PHE A 11 -4.91 7.75 41.44
CA PHE A 11 -4.63 6.92 40.25
C PHE A 11 -3.25 6.25 40.27
N CYS A 12 -2.24 6.84 40.94
CA CYS A 12 -0.92 6.22 41.06
C CYS A 12 -0.88 5.05 42.05
N GLY A 13 -1.76 4.99 43.01
CA GLY A 13 -1.83 3.91 44.01
C GLY A 13 -2.40 2.60 43.48
N SER A 14 -3.34 2.67 42.53
CA SER A 14 -3.92 1.50 41.87
C SER A 14 -3.04 0.95 40.77
N TYR A 15 -2.19 1.76 40.16
CA TYR A 15 -1.21 1.34 39.13
C TYR A 15 -0.09 0.43 39.71
N ALA A 16 0.37 0.72 40.92
CA ALA A 16 1.44 -0.06 41.58
C ALA A 16 0.98 -1.44 42.08
N VAL A 17 -0.33 -1.62 42.34
CA VAL A 17 -0.87 -2.91 42.83
C VAL A 17 -1.27 -3.85 41.68
N ALA A 18 -1.64 -3.30 40.51
CA ALA A 18 -2.01 -4.09 39.33
C ALA A 18 -0.79 -4.74 38.62
N GLN A 19 0.41 -4.21 38.79
CA GLN A 19 1.63 -4.75 38.18
C GLN A 19 2.17 -6.04 38.84
N GLN A 20 1.62 -6.48 39.98
CA GLN A 20 2.05 -7.70 40.66
C GLN A 20 1.22 -8.96 40.35
N ASN A 21 0.06 -8.84 39.71
CA ASN A 21 -0.74 -10.00 39.32
C ASN A 21 -1.01 -9.97 37.81
N ASN A 22 -0.35 -10.86 37.08
CA ASN A 22 -0.57 -11.08 35.63
C ASN A 22 -1.98 -11.64 35.32
N HIS A 23 -2.97 -11.32 36.17
CA HIS A 23 -4.34 -11.81 36.01
C HIS A 23 -5.22 -10.78 35.33
N TYR A 24 -6.09 -11.26 34.43
CA TYR A 24 -7.17 -10.48 33.87
C TYR A 24 -8.53 -10.97 34.33
N VAL A 25 -9.49 -10.07 34.38
CA VAL A 25 -10.90 -10.36 34.53
C VAL A 25 -11.66 -9.58 33.46
N ILE A 26 -12.39 -10.27 32.59
CA ILE A 26 -13.27 -9.66 31.62
C ILE A 26 -14.70 -9.85 32.09
N SER A 27 -15.47 -8.76 32.20
CA SER A 27 -16.91 -8.78 32.47
C SER A 27 -17.65 -8.07 31.35
N GLY A 28 -18.75 -8.65 30.90
CA GLY A 28 -19.58 -8.06 29.87
C GLY A 28 -21.05 -8.38 30.05
N SER A 29 -21.91 -7.50 29.54
CA SER A 29 -23.34 -7.73 29.53
C SER A 29 -23.98 -7.24 28.23
N MET A 30 -24.98 -7.96 27.77
CA MET A 30 -25.80 -7.63 26.62
C MET A 30 -27.05 -6.90 27.07
N ARG A 31 -27.44 -5.82 26.35
CA ARG A 31 -28.73 -5.15 26.59
C ARG A 31 -29.86 -6.07 26.13
N ILE A 32 -30.90 -6.17 26.98
CA ILE A 32 -32.10 -6.89 26.65
C ILE A 32 -33.07 -5.87 26.02
N ASP A 33 -33.20 -5.92 24.70
CA ASP A 33 -34.23 -5.13 24.02
C ASP A 33 -35.46 -6.03 23.80
N SER A 34 -36.57 -5.69 24.46
CA SER A 34 -37.73 -6.54 24.72
C SER A 34 -38.59 -6.89 23.48
N LEU A 35 -38.27 -6.40 22.26
CA LEU A 35 -39.22 -6.52 21.13
C LEU A 35 -38.88 -7.58 20.09
N ARG A 36 -37.61 -8.00 19.92
CA ARG A 36 -37.24 -8.98 18.88
C ARG A 36 -36.03 -9.88 19.17
N TYR A 37 -35.24 -9.61 20.22
CA TYR A 37 -34.01 -10.35 20.50
C TYR A 37 -33.96 -10.71 21.98
N THR A 38 -34.13 -11.99 22.30
CA THR A 38 -33.97 -12.48 23.67
C THR A 38 -32.51 -12.94 23.84
N PRO A 39 -31.79 -12.45 24.88
CA PRO A 39 -30.41 -12.90 25.19
C PRO A 39 -30.32 -14.38 25.48
N GLU A 40 -31.42 -15.05 25.74
CA GLU A 40 -31.53 -16.50 25.96
C GLU A 40 -31.11 -17.34 24.75
N ARG A 41 -31.02 -16.73 23.57
CA ARG A 41 -30.52 -17.38 22.35
C ARG A 41 -29.01 -17.58 22.38
N ILE A 42 -28.25 -16.63 22.96
CA ILE A 42 -26.81 -16.74 23.10
C ILE A 42 -26.48 -17.37 24.45
N LYS A 43 -26.20 -18.67 24.43
CA LYS A 43 -25.91 -19.46 25.64
C LYS A 43 -24.44 -19.45 26.01
N LYS A 44 -23.56 -19.14 25.04
CA LYS A 44 -22.10 -19.23 25.19
C LYS A 44 -21.43 -18.21 24.29
N VAL A 45 -20.39 -17.58 24.81
CA VAL A 45 -19.48 -16.70 24.08
C VAL A 45 -18.05 -17.26 24.16
N TYR A 46 -17.21 -16.88 23.20
CA TYR A 46 -15.87 -17.41 23.08
C TYR A 46 -14.85 -16.27 23.05
N LEU A 47 -13.80 -16.43 23.86
CA LEU A 47 -12.62 -15.58 23.79
C LEU A 47 -11.71 -16.13 22.70
N ALA A 48 -11.36 -15.31 21.71
CA ALA A 48 -10.58 -15.71 20.59
C ALA A 48 -9.52 -14.65 20.23
N ARG A 49 -8.47 -15.07 19.55
CA ARG A 49 -7.47 -14.19 18.93
C ARG A 49 -7.19 -14.63 17.49
N GLU A 50 -6.68 -13.72 16.69
CA GLU A 50 -6.21 -14.01 15.35
C GLU A 50 -4.80 -14.61 15.41
N VAL A 51 -4.60 -15.76 14.79
CA VAL A 51 -3.30 -16.40 14.58
C VAL A 51 -3.23 -16.79 13.11
N ASP A 52 -2.25 -16.25 12.39
CA ASP A 52 -2.05 -16.54 10.95
C ASP A 52 -3.31 -16.31 10.08
N GLY A 53 -4.09 -15.28 10.43
CA GLY A 53 -5.34 -14.94 9.73
C GLY A 53 -6.53 -15.85 10.07
N GLN A 54 -6.41 -16.70 11.10
CA GLN A 54 -7.47 -17.58 11.58
C GLN A 54 -7.86 -17.23 13.02
N ASN A 55 -9.16 -17.24 13.29
CA ASN A 55 -9.66 -17.06 14.66
C ASN A 55 -9.46 -18.34 15.48
N VAL A 56 -8.59 -18.25 16.48
CA VAL A 56 -8.32 -19.35 17.42
C VAL A 56 -9.04 -19.05 18.74
N VAL A 57 -9.97 -19.92 19.10
CA VAL A 57 -10.67 -19.86 20.39
C VAL A 57 -9.71 -20.31 21.48
N VAL A 58 -9.53 -19.48 22.52
CA VAL A 58 -8.64 -19.74 23.66
C VAL A 58 -9.43 -20.05 24.93
N ASP A 59 -10.67 -19.56 25.04
CA ASP A 59 -11.54 -19.81 26.19
C ASP A 59 -13.02 -19.63 25.82
N SER A 60 -13.92 -19.99 26.74
CA SER A 60 -15.36 -19.86 26.54
C SER A 60 -16.11 -19.62 27.85
N ALA A 61 -17.13 -18.77 27.83
CA ALA A 61 -17.97 -18.47 28.97
C ALA A 61 -19.45 -18.74 28.70
N VAL A 62 -20.15 -19.22 29.72
CA VAL A 62 -21.61 -19.34 29.69
C VAL A 62 -22.23 -17.95 29.89
N VAL A 63 -23.29 -17.69 29.15
CA VAL A 63 -24.08 -16.45 29.31
C VAL A 63 -25.24 -16.69 30.24
N GLU A 64 -25.26 -15.96 31.36
CA GLU A 64 -26.32 -15.99 32.37
C GLU A 64 -27.03 -14.63 32.44
N LYS A 65 -28.30 -14.62 32.13
CA LYS A 65 -29.12 -13.37 32.13
C LYS A 65 -28.49 -12.24 31.31
N GLY A 66 -27.87 -12.61 30.17
CA GLY A 66 -27.20 -11.67 29.28
C GLY A 66 -25.77 -11.26 29.70
N SER A 67 -25.29 -11.73 30.85
CA SER A 67 -23.95 -11.42 31.36
C SER A 67 -22.99 -12.60 31.17
N PHE A 68 -21.71 -12.30 30.98
CA PHE A 68 -20.64 -13.30 30.89
C PHE A 68 -19.37 -12.80 31.57
N ARG A 69 -18.46 -13.73 31.93
CA ARG A 69 -17.21 -13.44 32.58
C ARG A 69 -16.12 -14.42 32.11
N PHE A 70 -14.94 -13.87 31.88
CA PHE A 70 -13.69 -14.63 31.71
C PHE A 70 -12.68 -14.18 32.76
N GLU A 71 -11.78 -15.08 33.14
CA GLU A 71 -10.65 -14.73 34.01
C GLU A 71 -9.48 -15.66 33.72
N GLY A 72 -8.27 -15.17 33.84
CA GLY A 72 -7.08 -15.96 33.54
C GLY A 72 -5.79 -15.17 33.71
N VAL A 73 -4.72 -15.72 33.16
CA VAL A 73 -3.39 -15.07 33.13
C VAL A 73 -3.26 -14.35 31.81
N ALA A 74 -2.93 -13.06 31.87
CA ALA A 74 -2.73 -12.25 30.68
C ALA A 74 -1.44 -12.68 29.93
N PRO A 75 -1.38 -12.54 28.60
CA PRO A 75 -0.16 -12.74 27.84
C PRO A 75 0.93 -11.76 28.28
N ALA A 76 2.20 -12.06 27.93
CA ALA A 76 3.33 -11.18 28.25
C ALA A 76 3.23 -9.82 27.52
N ASP A 77 2.75 -9.84 26.30
CA ASP A 77 2.51 -8.66 25.48
C ASP A 77 1.01 -8.36 25.40
N VAL A 78 0.67 -7.06 25.31
CA VAL A 78 -0.70 -6.58 25.19
C VAL A 78 -1.19 -6.78 23.77
N GLU A 79 -2.04 -7.78 23.53
CA GLU A 79 -2.47 -8.20 22.19
C GLU A 79 -3.96 -7.97 21.96
N PRO A 80 -4.39 -7.78 20.67
CA PRO A 80 -5.80 -7.70 20.34
C PRO A 80 -6.48 -9.07 20.44
N TYR A 81 -7.62 -9.08 21.16
CA TYR A 81 -8.53 -10.23 21.30
C TYR A 81 -9.94 -9.82 20.91
N HIS A 82 -10.79 -10.81 20.75
CA HIS A 82 -12.19 -10.56 20.49
C HIS A 82 -13.08 -11.62 21.13
N ILE A 83 -14.28 -11.19 21.51
CA ILE A 83 -15.33 -12.12 21.95
C ILE A 83 -16.26 -12.37 20.79
N THR A 84 -16.46 -13.65 20.48
CA THR A 84 -17.34 -14.17 19.41
C THR A 84 -18.50 -14.97 20.00
N GLY A 85 -19.39 -15.46 19.13
CA GLY A 85 -20.61 -16.16 19.52
C GLY A 85 -21.87 -15.34 19.34
N PHE A 86 -21.74 -14.13 18.73
CA PHE A 86 -22.84 -13.28 18.30
C PHE A 86 -23.24 -13.59 16.84
N ASP A 87 -24.46 -13.22 16.45
CA ASP A 87 -24.95 -13.44 15.09
C ASP A 87 -24.16 -12.64 14.06
N ASN A 88 -23.69 -11.42 14.40
CA ASN A 88 -22.95 -10.53 13.52
C ASN A 88 -21.74 -9.90 14.24
N GLY A 89 -20.54 -10.26 13.80
CA GLY A 89 -19.30 -9.64 14.28
C GLY A 89 -18.84 -10.08 15.67
N SER A 90 -17.99 -9.31 16.29
CA SER A 90 -17.33 -9.60 17.57
C SER A 90 -17.06 -8.33 18.37
N VAL A 91 -16.86 -8.46 19.69
CA VAL A 91 -16.36 -7.39 20.54
C VAL A 91 -14.84 -7.42 20.51
N GLN A 92 -14.21 -6.38 19.99
CA GLN A 92 -12.75 -6.23 19.91
C GLN A 92 -12.22 -5.44 21.11
N PHE A 93 -11.11 -5.92 21.67
CA PHE A 93 -10.43 -5.30 22.81
C PHE A 93 -8.97 -5.79 22.89
N PHE A 94 -8.17 -5.21 23.78
CA PHE A 94 -6.82 -5.64 24.10
C PHE A 94 -6.82 -6.45 25.38
N LEU A 95 -6.19 -7.63 25.37
CA LEU A 95 -6.03 -8.46 26.55
C LEU A 95 -4.76 -8.05 27.29
N GLU A 96 -4.93 -7.53 28.49
CA GLU A 96 -3.88 -7.06 29.38
C GLU A 96 -4.27 -7.32 30.84
N PRO A 97 -3.32 -7.30 31.80
CA PRO A 97 -3.64 -7.49 33.22
C PRO A 97 -4.60 -6.44 33.74
N GLY A 98 -5.54 -6.85 34.59
CA GLY A 98 -6.51 -5.95 35.23
C GLY A 98 -7.96 -6.32 34.98
N THR A 99 -8.87 -5.39 35.26
CA THR A 99 -10.31 -5.57 35.07
C THR A 99 -10.74 -4.91 33.76
N ILE A 100 -11.17 -5.71 32.80
CA ILE A 100 -11.68 -5.28 31.51
C ILE A 100 -13.20 -5.32 31.56
N GLU A 101 -13.83 -4.17 31.43
CA GLU A 101 -15.28 -4.02 31.44
C GLU A 101 -15.81 -3.79 30.03
N ILE A 102 -16.65 -4.67 29.53
CA ILE A 102 -17.43 -4.47 28.32
C ILE A 102 -18.75 -3.86 28.73
N VAL A 103 -18.90 -2.56 28.46
CA VAL A 103 -20.12 -1.80 28.80
C VAL A 103 -21.32 -2.42 28.12
N PRO A 104 -22.52 -2.46 28.76
CA PRO A 104 -23.71 -3.09 28.21
C PRO A 104 -23.99 -2.67 26.76
N PHE A 105 -24.01 -3.63 25.84
CA PHE A 105 -24.12 -3.40 24.40
C PHE A 105 -25.28 -4.19 23.77
N ASP A 106 -25.66 -3.80 22.56
CA ASP A 106 -26.62 -4.55 21.74
C ASP A 106 -25.91 -5.72 21.03
N ALA A 107 -26.29 -6.95 21.34
CA ALA A 107 -25.69 -8.15 20.80
C ALA A 107 -25.86 -8.30 19.27
N ARG A 108 -26.72 -7.53 18.62
CA ARG A 108 -26.86 -7.43 17.16
C ARG A 108 -25.70 -6.62 16.53
N PHE A 109 -25.07 -5.74 17.32
CA PHE A 109 -24.02 -4.83 16.91
C PHE A 109 -22.80 -4.87 17.85
N PRO A 110 -22.19 -6.02 18.06
CA PRO A 110 -21.11 -6.20 19.03
C PRO A 110 -19.86 -5.35 18.71
N VAL A 111 -19.64 -5.03 17.43
CA VAL A 111 -18.53 -4.18 16.99
C VAL A 111 -18.57 -2.79 17.64
N GLY A 112 -19.78 -2.27 17.95
CA GLY A 112 -19.99 -1.00 18.63
C GLY A 112 -19.85 -1.07 20.17
N ALA A 113 -19.50 -2.21 20.74
CA ALA A 113 -19.34 -2.35 22.18
C ALA A 113 -18.15 -1.52 22.70
N HIS A 114 -18.38 -0.80 23.78
CA HIS A 114 -17.34 -0.04 24.47
C HIS A 114 -16.62 -0.96 25.46
N VAL A 115 -15.29 -0.95 25.41
CA VAL A 115 -14.44 -1.69 26.34
C VAL A 115 -13.57 -0.69 27.08
N LYS A 116 -13.46 -0.81 28.41
CA LYS A 116 -12.72 0.09 29.27
C LYS A 116 -12.10 -0.63 30.47
N GLY A 117 -11.40 0.10 31.32
CA GLY A 117 -10.89 -0.36 32.61
C GLY A 117 -9.42 -0.74 32.60
N THR A 118 -8.76 -0.72 31.45
CA THR A 118 -7.32 -0.94 31.32
C THR A 118 -6.71 0.00 30.27
N PRO A 119 -5.41 0.33 30.35
CA PRO A 119 -4.80 1.40 29.54
C PRO A 119 -5.01 1.26 28.03
N ALA A 120 -4.74 0.09 27.44
CA ALA A 120 -4.89 -0.09 26.00
C ALA A 120 -6.38 -0.02 25.59
N ASN A 121 -7.29 -0.52 26.43
CA ASN A 121 -8.71 -0.46 26.15
C ASN A 121 -9.29 0.96 26.26
N GLU A 122 -8.76 1.80 27.16
CA GLU A 122 -9.13 3.23 27.21
C GLU A 122 -8.68 3.97 25.92
N VAL A 123 -7.48 3.67 25.42
CA VAL A 123 -6.99 4.23 24.13
C VAL A 123 -7.86 3.74 22.98
N LEU A 124 -8.19 2.45 22.92
CA LEU A 124 -9.08 1.90 21.88
C LEU A 124 -10.48 2.53 21.94
N TYR A 125 -11.00 2.74 23.16
CA TYR A 125 -12.28 3.41 23.35
C TYR A 125 -12.26 4.87 22.87
N ALA A 126 -11.19 5.61 23.18
CA ALA A 126 -11.00 6.98 22.70
C ALA A 126 -10.96 7.04 21.16
N TYR A 127 -10.30 6.08 20.52
CA TYR A 127 -10.29 5.95 19.06
C TYR A 127 -11.69 5.72 18.49
N LYS A 128 -12.42 4.74 19.01
CA LYS A 128 -13.80 4.45 18.57
C LYS A 128 -14.76 5.62 18.81
N LYS A 129 -14.59 6.36 19.90
CA LYS A 129 -15.37 7.57 20.18
C LYS A 129 -15.11 8.66 19.14
N GLN A 130 -13.85 8.89 18.78
CA GLN A 130 -13.48 9.82 17.70
C GLN A 130 -14.10 9.41 16.35
N GLU A 131 -14.22 8.12 16.06
CA GLU A 131 -14.92 7.62 14.87
C GLU A 131 -16.41 7.99 14.88
N GLY A 132 -17.06 7.91 16.03
CA GLY A 132 -18.44 8.37 16.21
C GLY A 132 -18.62 9.87 15.94
N GLU A 133 -17.70 10.70 16.43
CA GLU A 133 -17.69 12.14 16.16
C GLU A 133 -17.48 12.47 14.67
N ASN A 134 -16.68 11.68 13.96
CA ASN A 134 -16.54 11.77 12.50
C ASN A 134 -17.88 11.50 11.79
N GLY A 135 -18.71 10.60 12.31
CA GLY A 135 -20.07 10.35 11.80
C GLY A 135 -20.98 11.57 11.88
N ASP A 136 -20.92 12.31 12.99
CA ASP A 136 -21.70 13.55 13.16
C ASP A 136 -21.24 14.65 12.20
N LEU A 137 -19.93 14.77 11.95
CA LEU A 137 -19.38 15.67 10.94
C LEU A 137 -19.82 15.26 9.52
N ALA A 138 -19.87 13.97 9.24
CA ALA A 138 -20.34 13.45 7.97
C ALA A 138 -21.78 13.87 7.69
N LYS A 139 -22.65 13.79 8.70
CA LYS A 139 -24.04 14.25 8.59
C LYS A 139 -24.12 15.75 8.33
N LYS A 140 -23.38 16.58 9.08
CA LYS A 140 -23.35 18.03 8.86
C LYS A 140 -22.89 18.41 7.45
N ARG A 141 -21.87 17.72 6.89
CA ARG A 141 -21.42 17.94 5.51
C ARG A 141 -22.52 17.56 4.50
N MET A 142 -23.25 16.49 4.76
CA MET A 142 -24.37 16.08 3.89
C MET A 142 -25.50 17.10 3.91
N ASP A 143 -25.87 17.59 5.08
CA ASP A 143 -26.89 18.64 5.23
C ASP A 143 -26.48 19.94 4.51
N LYS A 144 -25.18 20.34 4.62
CA LYS A 144 -24.61 21.48 3.90
C LYS A 144 -24.67 21.28 2.39
N ALA A 145 -24.30 20.10 1.90
CA ALA A 145 -24.32 19.75 0.49
C ALA A 145 -25.76 19.80 -0.09
N LEU A 146 -26.73 19.28 0.66
CA LEU A 146 -28.14 19.33 0.28
C LEU A 146 -28.66 20.79 0.25
N ALA A 147 -28.26 21.61 1.23
CA ALA A 147 -28.65 23.02 1.29
C ALA A 147 -28.06 23.85 0.12
N ALA A 148 -26.91 23.45 -0.43
CA ALA A 148 -26.30 24.13 -1.57
C ALA A 148 -27.05 23.93 -2.89
N LEU A 149 -27.95 22.93 -2.98
CA LEU A 149 -28.80 22.72 -4.14
C LEU A 149 -30.01 23.65 -4.14
N PRO A 150 -30.44 24.15 -5.33
CA PRO A 150 -31.73 24.81 -5.48
C PRO A 150 -32.85 23.92 -4.95
N GLU A 151 -33.84 24.51 -4.29
CA GLU A 151 -34.91 23.76 -3.62
C GLU A 151 -35.64 22.79 -4.58
N ALA A 152 -35.88 23.20 -5.83
CA ALA A 152 -36.51 22.37 -6.86
C ALA A 152 -35.65 21.12 -7.23
N GLN A 153 -34.36 21.10 -6.96
CA GLN A 153 -33.45 20.01 -7.28
C GLN A 153 -33.07 19.11 -6.08
N ARG A 154 -33.47 19.47 -4.85
CA ARG A 154 -33.13 18.72 -3.64
C ARG A 154 -33.74 17.32 -3.60
N ASN A 155 -34.85 17.12 -4.30
CA ASN A 155 -35.54 15.82 -4.43
C ASN A 155 -35.20 15.11 -5.75
N ASP A 156 -34.31 15.66 -6.57
CA ASP A 156 -33.81 15.02 -7.79
C ASP A 156 -32.51 14.28 -7.49
N ASP A 157 -32.58 12.95 -7.42
CA ASP A 157 -31.44 12.08 -7.15
C ASP A 157 -30.28 12.31 -8.11
N LYS A 158 -30.55 12.63 -9.39
CA LYS A 158 -29.50 12.88 -10.40
C LYS A 158 -28.76 14.19 -10.13
N ALA A 159 -29.48 15.21 -9.70
CA ALA A 159 -28.87 16.49 -9.34
C ALA A 159 -28.10 16.40 -8.00
N PHE A 160 -28.60 15.62 -7.05
CA PHE A 160 -28.00 15.46 -5.74
C PHE A 160 -26.81 14.48 -5.72
N TYR A 161 -26.82 13.44 -6.54
CA TYR A 161 -25.82 12.38 -6.55
C TYR A 161 -24.34 12.86 -6.60
N PRO A 162 -23.94 13.85 -7.44
CA PRO A 162 -22.57 14.37 -7.45
C PRO A 162 -22.14 14.96 -6.11
N TYR A 163 -23.03 15.66 -5.40
CA TYR A 163 -22.75 16.23 -4.08
C TYR A 163 -22.64 15.14 -3.01
N GLN A 164 -23.58 14.21 -3.02
CA GLN A 164 -23.57 13.06 -2.12
C GLN A 164 -22.28 12.24 -2.28
N ARG A 165 -21.85 12.01 -3.52
CA ARG A 165 -20.61 11.31 -3.84
C ARG A 165 -19.39 12.06 -3.27
N ALA A 166 -19.29 13.37 -3.50
CA ALA A 166 -18.19 14.18 -2.99
C ALA A 166 -18.10 14.12 -1.45
N VAL A 167 -19.22 14.33 -0.77
CA VAL A 167 -19.31 14.26 0.70
C VAL A 167 -18.92 12.86 1.22
N TYR A 168 -19.38 11.80 0.57
CA TYR A 168 -19.03 10.44 0.96
C TYR A 168 -17.50 10.22 0.95
N TYR A 169 -16.81 10.65 -0.11
CA TYR A 169 -15.37 10.48 -0.21
C TYR A 169 -14.59 11.45 0.68
N VAL A 170 -15.05 12.68 0.87
CA VAL A 170 -14.48 13.59 1.87
C VAL A 170 -14.54 12.95 3.26
N ASN A 171 -15.66 12.35 3.65
CA ASN A 171 -15.80 11.69 4.93
C ASN A 171 -14.90 10.46 5.06
N SER A 172 -14.84 9.62 4.02
CA SER A 172 -13.96 8.45 3.98
C SER A 172 -12.49 8.83 4.15
N LEU A 173 -12.03 9.88 3.46
CA LEU A 173 -10.66 10.37 3.56
C LEU A 173 -10.40 11.11 4.89
N SER A 174 -11.37 11.86 5.43
CA SER A 174 -11.29 12.53 6.74
C SER A 174 -11.13 11.52 7.88
N HIS A 175 -11.78 10.37 7.79
CA HIS A 175 -11.57 9.28 8.75
C HIS A 175 -10.09 8.86 8.80
N ARG A 176 -9.43 8.75 7.63
CA ARG A 176 -7.99 8.42 7.56
C ARG A 176 -7.12 9.52 8.18
N THR A 177 -7.44 10.80 7.96
CA THR A 177 -6.69 11.90 8.62
C THR A 177 -6.85 11.88 10.14
N SER A 178 -8.01 11.50 10.62
CA SER A 178 -8.27 11.33 12.06
C SER A 178 -7.46 10.16 12.63
N ALA A 179 -7.41 9.02 11.94
CA ALA A 179 -6.57 7.87 12.32
C ALA A 179 -5.07 8.23 12.35
N MET A 180 -4.58 8.97 11.36
CA MET A 180 -3.20 9.45 11.31
C MET A 180 -2.83 10.27 12.54
N ARG A 181 -3.68 11.26 12.90
CA ARG A 181 -3.47 12.11 14.07
C ARG A 181 -3.55 11.32 15.37
N PHE A 182 -4.51 10.39 15.46
CA PHE A 182 -4.67 9.56 16.64
C PHE A 182 -3.44 8.69 16.89
N VAL A 183 -2.91 8.06 15.85
CA VAL A 183 -1.67 7.27 15.93
C VAL A 183 -0.52 8.09 16.50
N THR A 184 -0.31 9.32 16.01
CA THR A 184 0.81 10.17 16.49
C THR A 184 0.70 10.60 17.95
N GLN A 185 -0.53 10.60 18.50
CA GLN A 185 -0.79 10.96 19.89
C GLN A 185 -0.66 9.77 20.86
N HIS A 186 -0.68 8.54 20.33
CA HIS A 186 -0.76 7.30 21.14
C HIS A 186 0.30 6.27 20.78
N LEU A 187 1.49 6.71 20.27
CA LEU A 187 2.63 5.82 20.00
C LEU A 187 3.32 5.27 21.27
N ASP A 188 2.77 5.54 22.43
CA ASP A 188 3.08 4.89 23.70
C ASP A 188 2.22 3.64 23.98
N SER A 189 1.26 3.36 23.09
CA SER A 189 0.31 2.24 23.22
C SER A 189 0.39 1.30 22.00
N PRO A 190 0.27 -0.04 22.19
CA PRO A 190 0.18 -1.00 21.08
C PRO A 190 -1.08 -0.79 20.19
N VAL A 191 -2.08 -0.05 20.69
CA VAL A 191 -3.25 0.35 19.89
C VAL A 191 -2.85 1.16 18.66
N ALA A 192 -1.79 1.97 18.75
CA ALA A 192 -1.28 2.70 17.57
C ALA A 192 -0.82 1.75 16.46
N LEU A 193 -0.11 0.66 16.82
CA LEU A 193 0.31 -0.37 15.85
C LEU A 193 -0.89 -1.08 15.22
N TYR A 194 -1.92 -1.33 16.02
CA TYR A 194 -3.18 -1.91 15.56
C TYR A 194 -3.85 -0.99 14.52
N ILE A 195 -3.97 0.30 14.80
CA ILE A 195 -4.58 1.28 13.87
C ILE A 195 -3.76 1.38 12.57
N ILE A 196 -2.42 1.40 12.67
CA ILE A 196 -1.56 1.39 11.47
C ILE A 196 -1.83 0.13 10.64
N LYS A 197 -1.94 -1.05 11.27
CA LYS A 197 -2.15 -2.33 10.59
C LYS A 197 -3.51 -2.40 9.89
N TYR A 198 -4.59 -2.03 10.57
CA TYR A 198 -5.95 -2.28 10.08
C TYR A 198 -6.56 -1.10 9.32
N ASP A 199 -6.21 0.15 9.66
CA ASP A 199 -6.81 1.34 9.06
C ASP A 199 -5.91 2.07 8.06
N LEU A 200 -4.57 2.00 8.24
CA LEU A 200 -3.64 2.81 7.45
C LEU A 200 -2.76 2.00 6.49
N LEU A 201 -2.50 0.72 6.77
CA LEU A 201 -1.58 -0.12 5.98
C LEU A 201 -1.90 -0.13 4.47
N ARG A 202 -3.17 -0.27 4.11
CA ARG A 202 -3.60 -0.29 2.70
C ARG A 202 -3.70 1.10 2.09
N PHE A 203 -3.76 2.13 2.91
CA PHE A 203 -3.99 3.50 2.47
C PHE A 203 -2.74 4.14 1.86
N PHE A 204 -1.57 3.89 2.45
CA PHE A 204 -0.29 4.45 2.03
C PHE A 204 0.51 3.53 1.13
N THR A 205 1.43 4.12 0.33
CA THR A 205 2.42 3.32 -0.40
C THR A 205 3.33 2.59 0.58
N PRO A 206 3.85 1.39 0.22
CA PRO A 206 4.81 0.68 1.06
C PRO A 206 6.03 1.53 1.46
N GLN A 207 6.47 2.41 0.58
CA GLN A 207 7.56 3.34 0.86
C GLN A 207 7.22 4.32 1.99
N VAL A 208 6.03 4.92 1.99
CA VAL A 208 5.59 5.82 3.07
C VAL A 208 5.42 5.05 4.37
N LEU A 209 4.88 3.83 4.32
CA LEU A 209 4.76 2.98 5.50
C LEU A 209 6.13 2.67 6.11
N GLU A 210 7.12 2.30 5.30
CA GLU A 210 8.45 1.95 5.79
C GLU A 210 9.24 3.18 6.26
N GLU A 211 9.30 4.24 5.44
CA GLU A 211 10.15 5.41 5.70
C GLU A 211 9.54 6.39 6.69
N VAL A 212 8.22 6.38 6.87
CA VAL A 212 7.53 7.32 7.76
C VAL A 212 6.90 6.58 8.93
N TYR A 213 5.95 5.68 8.71
CA TYR A 213 5.18 5.04 9.78
C TYR A 213 6.01 4.10 10.65
N LEU A 214 6.78 3.17 10.06
CA LEU A 214 7.62 2.27 10.86
C LEU A 214 8.72 3.04 11.60
N LYS A 215 9.26 4.09 10.99
CA LYS A 215 10.27 4.94 11.62
C LYS A 215 9.69 5.88 12.70
N SER A 216 8.39 6.16 12.67
CA SER A 216 7.73 6.96 13.72
C SER A 216 7.54 6.19 15.03
N VAL A 217 7.66 4.86 15.03
CA VAL A 217 7.47 4.04 16.23
C VAL A 217 8.68 4.19 17.16
N PRO A 218 8.49 4.58 18.44
CA PRO A 218 9.57 4.73 19.42
C PRO A 218 10.26 3.40 19.75
N SER A 219 11.48 3.48 20.26
CA SER A 219 12.34 2.33 20.56
C SER A 219 11.66 1.27 21.45
N GLU A 220 10.91 1.68 22.45
CA GLU A 220 10.20 0.76 23.36
C GLU A 220 9.11 -0.04 22.63
N LEU A 221 8.28 0.63 21.83
CA LEU A 221 7.17 -0.02 21.13
C LEU A 221 7.66 -0.91 19.96
N ARG A 222 8.90 -0.71 19.46
CA ARG A 222 9.52 -1.60 18.46
C ARG A 222 9.81 -3.00 19.00
N LYS A 223 9.86 -3.18 20.32
CA LYS A 223 10.02 -4.49 20.96
C LYS A 223 8.75 -5.34 20.92
N HIS A 224 7.60 -4.71 20.67
CA HIS A 224 6.31 -5.37 20.67
C HIS A 224 6.16 -6.32 19.46
N PRO A 225 5.61 -7.55 19.61
CA PRO A 225 5.43 -8.51 18.51
C PRO A 225 4.69 -7.95 17.30
N MET A 226 3.66 -7.14 17.54
CA MET A 226 2.87 -6.49 16.48
C MET A 226 3.70 -5.54 15.59
N TYR A 227 4.77 -4.91 16.13
CA TYR A 227 5.69 -4.10 15.32
C TYR A 227 6.46 -4.96 14.31
N ARG A 228 6.90 -6.15 14.72
CA ARG A 228 7.55 -7.12 13.83
C ARG A 228 6.58 -7.59 12.75
N GLU A 229 5.36 -7.93 13.12
CA GLU A 229 4.31 -8.32 12.18
C GLU A 229 4.02 -7.20 11.17
N LEU A 230 3.81 -5.97 11.65
CA LEU A 230 3.57 -4.81 10.79
C LEU A 230 4.75 -4.56 9.83
N THR A 231 5.99 -4.66 10.33
CA THR A 231 7.20 -4.52 9.51
C THR A 231 7.23 -5.55 8.39
N ASN A 232 6.90 -6.80 8.69
CA ASN A 232 6.87 -7.87 7.71
C ASN A 232 5.78 -7.65 6.65
N LEU A 233 4.59 -7.20 7.05
CA LEU A 233 3.51 -6.86 6.10
C LEU A 233 3.91 -5.72 5.16
N VAL A 234 4.55 -4.68 5.68
CA VAL A 234 5.05 -3.55 4.85
C VAL A 234 6.10 -4.02 3.85
N ARG A 235 7.05 -4.83 4.30
CA ARG A 235 8.11 -5.38 3.44
C ARG A 235 7.57 -6.36 2.40
N ALA A 236 6.60 -7.19 2.77
CA ALA A 236 5.92 -8.09 1.83
C ALA A 236 5.18 -7.33 0.72
N ALA A 237 4.56 -6.21 1.06
CA ALA A 237 3.91 -5.33 0.07
C ALA A 237 4.92 -4.65 -0.88
N ASN A 238 6.21 -4.61 -0.52
CA ASN A 238 7.30 -4.03 -1.30
C ASN A 238 8.38 -5.08 -1.65
N LEU A 239 7.97 -6.31 -1.95
CA LEU A 239 8.86 -7.44 -2.20
C LEU A 239 9.57 -7.29 -3.57
N GLU A 240 10.69 -6.59 -3.56
CA GLU A 240 11.48 -6.26 -4.74
C GLU A 240 12.98 -6.34 -4.49
N VAL A 241 13.77 -6.56 -5.55
CA VAL A 241 15.24 -6.50 -5.48
C VAL A 241 15.69 -5.11 -4.99
N GLY A 242 16.63 -5.08 -4.05
CA GLY A 242 17.15 -3.87 -3.38
C GLY A 242 16.26 -3.35 -2.26
N LYS A 243 15.23 -4.10 -1.85
CA LYS A 243 14.38 -3.77 -0.69
C LYS A 243 14.63 -4.74 0.46
N PRO A 244 14.39 -4.30 1.71
CA PRO A 244 14.52 -5.17 2.87
C PRO A 244 13.63 -6.40 2.78
N ALA A 245 14.21 -7.56 3.07
CA ALA A 245 13.49 -8.82 3.10
C ALA A 245 12.54 -8.91 4.31
N PRO A 246 11.31 -9.44 4.16
CA PRO A 246 10.48 -9.83 5.29
C PRO A 246 11.21 -10.84 6.18
N ASP A 247 11.09 -10.71 7.50
CA ASP A 247 11.67 -11.67 8.42
C ASP A 247 10.76 -12.89 8.56
N ILE A 248 11.30 -14.08 8.33
CA ILE A 248 10.61 -15.36 8.47
C ILE A 248 11.22 -16.17 9.60
N SER A 249 10.41 -17.04 10.22
CA SER A 249 10.86 -17.85 11.33
C SER A 249 10.17 -19.20 11.37
N GLY A 250 10.77 -20.16 12.05
CA GLY A 250 10.20 -21.48 12.20
C GLY A 250 10.93 -22.31 13.25
N LYS A 251 10.48 -23.56 13.42
CA LYS A 251 11.16 -24.55 14.24
C LYS A 251 12.14 -25.33 13.38
N THR A 252 13.34 -25.56 13.91
CA THR A 252 14.30 -26.50 13.33
C THR A 252 13.87 -27.95 13.57
N PRO A 253 14.49 -28.94 12.91
CA PRO A 253 14.20 -30.37 13.17
C PRO A 253 14.31 -30.77 14.66
N ASP A 254 15.17 -30.12 15.42
CA ASP A 254 15.37 -30.31 16.87
C ASP A 254 14.56 -29.31 17.73
N ASP A 255 13.48 -28.74 17.19
CA ASP A 255 12.50 -27.86 17.85
C ASP A 255 13.02 -26.52 18.39
N LYS A 256 14.21 -26.11 17.99
CA LYS A 256 14.72 -24.76 18.29
C LYS A 256 14.07 -23.74 17.37
N SER A 257 13.90 -22.53 17.86
CA SER A 257 13.43 -21.42 17.03
C SER A 257 14.62 -20.80 16.29
N LEU A 258 14.41 -20.48 15.01
CA LEU A 258 15.38 -19.76 14.17
C LEU A 258 14.62 -18.83 13.23
N SER A 259 15.15 -17.64 13.01
CA SER A 259 14.62 -16.64 12.10
C SER A 259 15.69 -16.19 11.09
N LEU A 260 15.24 -15.59 9.98
CA LEU A 260 16.13 -14.99 8.99
C LEU A 260 17.00 -13.89 9.63
N SER A 261 16.42 -13.11 10.55
CA SER A 261 17.14 -12.04 11.27
C SER A 261 18.29 -12.53 12.13
N ASP A 262 18.32 -13.81 12.56
CA ASP A 262 19.43 -14.42 13.29
C ASP A 262 20.66 -14.67 12.39
N LEU A 263 20.49 -14.59 11.07
CA LEU A 263 21.51 -14.83 10.05
C LEU A 263 22.11 -13.54 9.47
N LYS A 264 21.81 -12.38 10.06
CA LYS A 264 22.37 -11.09 9.61
C LYS A 264 23.90 -11.12 9.55
N GLY A 265 24.46 -10.35 8.60
CA GLY A 265 25.90 -10.32 8.33
C GLY A 265 26.35 -11.41 7.36
N LYS A 266 25.42 -12.23 6.86
CA LYS A 266 25.69 -13.28 5.87
C LYS A 266 24.86 -13.08 4.62
N TYR A 267 25.37 -13.56 3.48
CA TYR A 267 24.53 -13.82 2.31
C TYR A 267 23.66 -15.02 2.61
N VAL A 268 22.33 -14.87 2.53
CA VAL A 268 21.39 -15.94 2.84
C VAL A 268 20.62 -16.34 1.60
N LEU A 269 20.70 -17.61 1.19
CA LEU A 269 19.75 -18.18 0.23
C LEU A 269 18.57 -18.73 1.02
N ILE A 270 17.41 -18.07 0.90
CA ILE A 270 16.16 -18.68 1.34
C ILE A 270 15.73 -19.64 0.24
N ASP A 271 15.45 -20.89 0.62
CA ASP A 271 14.96 -21.95 -0.27
C ASP A 271 13.63 -22.48 0.26
N PHE A 272 12.53 -22.07 -0.37
CA PHE A 272 11.20 -22.61 -0.05
C PHE A 272 11.00 -23.93 -0.81
N TRP A 273 10.78 -25.03 -0.05
CA TRP A 273 10.71 -26.37 -0.59
C TRP A 273 9.72 -27.26 0.16
N ALA A 274 9.57 -28.51 -0.27
CA ALA A 274 8.84 -29.54 0.47
C ALA A 274 9.40 -30.94 0.19
N SER A 275 9.21 -31.87 1.10
CA SER A 275 9.67 -33.27 0.99
C SER A 275 9.06 -34.00 -0.22
N TRP A 276 7.83 -33.68 -0.57
CA TRP A 276 7.11 -34.22 -1.73
C TRP A 276 7.45 -33.56 -3.06
N CYS A 277 8.21 -32.45 -3.05
CA CYS A 277 8.55 -31.67 -4.24
C CYS A 277 9.72 -32.29 -5.01
N GLY A 278 9.45 -32.95 -6.13
CA GLY A 278 10.47 -33.55 -7.00
C GLY A 278 11.47 -32.53 -7.59
N PRO A 279 11.00 -31.41 -8.16
CA PRO A 279 11.90 -30.33 -8.63
C PRO A 279 12.82 -29.79 -7.55
N CYS A 280 12.35 -29.59 -6.30
CA CYS A 280 13.16 -29.11 -5.20
C CYS A 280 14.33 -30.06 -4.89
N ARG A 281 14.08 -31.37 -4.93
CA ARG A 281 15.13 -32.38 -4.67
C ARG A 281 16.24 -32.36 -5.73
N ARG A 282 15.96 -31.88 -6.96
CA ARG A 282 16.97 -31.71 -8.00
C ARG A 282 17.92 -30.52 -7.74
N GLU A 283 17.49 -29.57 -6.92
CA GLU A 283 18.33 -28.42 -6.50
C GLU A 283 19.28 -28.76 -5.34
N PHE A 284 19.04 -29.81 -4.55
CA PHE A 284 19.90 -30.17 -3.41
C PHE A 284 21.37 -30.36 -3.79
N PRO A 285 21.74 -31.04 -4.89
CA PRO A 285 23.15 -31.11 -5.30
C PRO A 285 23.77 -29.74 -5.58
N VAL A 286 23.01 -28.83 -6.20
CA VAL A 286 23.46 -27.46 -6.49
C VAL A 286 23.70 -26.66 -5.20
N ILE A 287 22.79 -26.77 -4.25
CA ILE A 287 22.92 -26.11 -2.93
C ILE A 287 24.16 -26.68 -2.18
N LYS A 288 24.39 -27.99 -2.22
CA LYS A 288 25.61 -28.61 -1.66
C LYS A 288 26.87 -28.05 -2.31
N GLN A 289 26.90 -28.02 -3.65
CA GLN A 289 28.02 -27.44 -4.39
C GLN A 289 28.26 -25.97 -3.98
N ALA A 290 27.20 -25.18 -3.87
CA ALA A 290 27.30 -23.78 -3.44
C ALA A 290 27.90 -23.66 -2.03
N LEU A 291 27.44 -24.46 -1.08
CA LEU A 291 27.96 -24.46 0.29
C LEU A 291 29.44 -24.88 0.35
N GLU A 292 29.85 -25.87 -0.45
CA GLU A 292 31.26 -26.32 -0.52
C GLU A 292 32.13 -25.33 -1.27
N GLU A 293 31.71 -24.84 -2.45
CA GLU A 293 32.51 -23.95 -3.32
C GLU A 293 32.81 -22.60 -2.64
N PHE A 294 31.84 -22.07 -1.88
CA PHE A 294 31.94 -20.74 -1.27
C PHE A 294 32.28 -20.76 0.22
N ASN A 295 32.49 -21.95 0.81
CA ASN A 295 32.90 -22.09 2.21
C ASN A 295 34.24 -21.34 2.45
N GLY A 296 34.20 -20.41 3.42
CA GLY A 296 35.40 -19.59 3.77
C GLY A 296 35.77 -18.50 2.76
N LYS A 297 35.10 -18.42 1.57
CA LYS A 297 35.32 -17.36 0.59
C LYS A 297 34.42 -16.15 0.81
N ILE A 298 33.16 -16.41 1.11
CA ILE A 298 32.16 -15.39 1.49
C ILE A 298 31.31 -15.92 2.65
N PRO A 299 30.72 -15.07 3.50
CA PRO A 299 29.84 -15.51 4.56
C PRO A 299 28.48 -15.95 4.01
N PHE A 300 28.45 -17.08 3.30
CA PHE A 300 27.25 -17.62 2.67
C PHE A 300 26.59 -18.71 3.53
N THR A 301 25.27 -18.69 3.57
CA THR A 301 24.45 -19.66 4.30
C THR A 301 23.14 -19.92 3.55
N VAL A 302 22.51 -21.06 3.83
CA VAL A 302 21.22 -21.44 3.27
C VAL A 302 20.21 -21.60 4.40
N LEU A 303 19.04 -20.99 4.24
CA LEU A 303 17.86 -21.16 5.07
C LEU A 303 16.78 -21.85 4.27
N SER A 304 16.69 -23.19 4.37
CA SER A 304 15.64 -23.96 3.71
C SER A 304 14.36 -23.93 4.54
N TYR A 305 13.33 -23.27 4.02
CA TYR A 305 12.01 -23.18 4.63
C TYR A 305 11.08 -24.24 4.04
N SER A 306 10.72 -25.23 4.85
CA SER A 306 9.80 -26.29 4.39
C SER A 306 8.33 -25.91 4.56
N ILE A 307 7.56 -26.11 3.49
CA ILE A 307 6.10 -26.03 3.49
C ILE A 307 5.44 -27.44 3.68
N ASP A 308 6.12 -28.36 4.35
CA ASP A 308 5.52 -29.61 4.76
C ASP A 308 4.51 -29.40 5.90
N SER A 309 3.44 -30.19 5.93
CA SER A 309 2.48 -30.21 7.03
C SER A 309 2.76 -31.32 8.07
N LYS A 310 3.73 -32.20 7.80
CA LYS A 310 4.12 -33.31 8.67
C LYS A 310 5.60 -33.29 8.97
N LYS A 311 5.96 -33.11 10.24
CA LYS A 311 7.36 -33.07 10.70
C LYS A 311 8.14 -34.30 10.26
N LYS A 312 7.53 -35.49 10.36
CA LYS A 312 8.18 -36.76 10.01
C LYS A 312 8.65 -36.80 8.56
N ASP A 313 7.79 -36.42 7.62
CA ASP A 313 8.10 -36.48 6.17
C ASP A 313 9.23 -35.50 5.83
N TRP A 314 9.21 -34.30 6.42
CA TRP A 314 10.23 -33.27 6.28
C TRP A 314 11.59 -33.75 6.83
N VAL A 315 11.64 -34.23 8.07
CA VAL A 315 12.87 -34.68 8.72
C VAL A 315 13.46 -35.91 8.01
N ASP A 316 12.62 -36.90 7.65
CA ASP A 316 13.02 -38.07 6.88
C ASP A 316 13.64 -37.70 5.52
N CYS A 317 13.12 -36.63 4.87
CA CYS A 317 13.67 -36.15 3.62
C CYS A 317 15.05 -35.49 3.80
N ILE A 318 15.23 -34.66 4.84
CA ILE A 318 16.53 -34.11 5.21
C ILE A 318 17.57 -35.22 5.42
N GLN A 319 17.24 -36.24 6.18
CA GLN A 319 18.14 -37.33 6.51
C GLN A 319 18.48 -38.16 5.27
N ARG A 320 17.48 -38.62 4.50
CA ARG A 320 17.66 -39.45 3.30
C ARG A 320 18.52 -38.77 2.23
N ASN A 321 18.45 -37.45 2.12
CA ASN A 321 19.22 -36.69 1.15
C ASN A 321 20.51 -36.09 1.72
N SER A 322 20.84 -36.39 2.99
CA SER A 322 22.01 -35.84 3.70
C SER A 322 22.13 -34.33 3.56
N LEU A 323 21.05 -33.61 3.88
CA LEU A 323 20.98 -32.14 3.79
C LEU A 323 21.55 -31.52 5.08
N THR A 324 22.80 -31.85 5.41
CA THR A 324 23.46 -31.40 6.63
C THR A 324 24.77 -30.70 6.27
N HIS A 325 24.89 -29.45 6.70
CA HIS A 325 26.11 -28.64 6.58
C HIS A 325 26.08 -27.55 7.66
N ALA A 326 27.22 -27.11 8.16
CA ALA A 326 27.31 -26.08 9.23
C ALA A 326 26.62 -24.76 8.86
N ASN A 327 26.55 -24.44 7.57
CA ASN A 327 25.89 -23.25 7.03
C ASN A 327 24.56 -23.58 6.29
N TRP A 328 23.91 -24.71 6.60
CA TRP A 328 22.61 -25.07 6.04
C TRP A 328 21.58 -25.27 7.14
N TYR A 329 20.70 -24.31 7.29
CA TYR A 329 19.65 -24.33 8.30
C TYR A 329 18.32 -24.76 7.69
N HIS A 330 17.53 -25.50 8.44
CA HIS A 330 16.20 -25.97 8.04
C HIS A 330 15.18 -25.51 9.06
N ILE A 331 14.12 -24.86 8.60
CA ILE A 331 12.99 -24.45 9.44
C ILE A 331 11.64 -24.80 8.80
N SER A 332 10.63 -24.95 9.61
CA SER A 332 9.24 -25.11 9.18
C SER A 332 8.28 -24.66 10.28
N THR A 333 7.09 -24.18 9.86
CA THR A 333 5.93 -23.96 10.74
C THR A 333 4.97 -25.16 10.69
N LEU A 334 5.20 -26.12 9.79
CA LEU A 334 4.33 -27.28 9.52
C LEU A 334 2.89 -26.93 9.11
N GLN A 335 2.69 -25.72 8.58
CA GLN A 335 1.37 -25.23 8.14
C GLN A 335 1.10 -25.47 6.65
N GLY A 336 2.03 -26.09 5.94
CA GLY A 336 1.89 -26.31 4.49
C GLY A 336 1.73 -25.00 3.73
N TRP A 337 0.84 -24.97 2.76
CA TRP A 337 0.46 -23.78 2.01
C TRP A 337 -0.26 -22.70 2.86
N GLY A 338 -0.66 -23.03 4.08
CA GLY A 338 -1.23 -22.09 5.05
C GLY A 338 -0.21 -21.15 5.69
N SER A 339 1.10 -21.45 5.55
CA SER A 339 2.18 -20.67 6.14
C SER A 339 2.08 -19.18 5.83
N SER A 340 2.02 -18.34 6.86
CA SER A 340 2.08 -16.88 6.76
C SER A 340 3.40 -16.42 6.17
N ASP A 341 4.51 -17.04 6.57
CA ASP A 341 5.85 -16.70 6.11
C ASP A 341 6.04 -16.98 4.61
N ALA A 342 5.51 -18.10 4.10
CA ALA A 342 5.52 -18.40 2.67
C ALA A 342 4.70 -17.37 1.88
N LYS A 343 3.56 -16.91 2.43
CA LYS A 343 2.73 -15.87 1.82
C LYS A 343 3.44 -14.52 1.76
N LEU A 344 4.26 -14.16 2.78
CA LEU A 344 5.05 -12.92 2.76
C LEU A 344 6.01 -12.85 1.54
N TYR A 345 6.45 -13.99 1.04
CA TYR A 345 7.33 -14.10 -0.14
C TYR A 345 6.59 -14.47 -1.42
N ASN A 346 5.26 -14.39 -1.45
CA ASN A 346 4.41 -14.74 -2.59
C ASN A 346 4.74 -16.15 -3.13
N VAL A 347 4.90 -17.14 -2.24
CA VAL A 347 5.23 -18.52 -2.61
C VAL A 347 3.95 -19.24 -3.06
N GLU A 348 3.70 -19.23 -4.37
CA GLU A 348 2.57 -19.92 -5.00
C GLU A 348 2.96 -21.32 -5.52
N ALA A 349 4.27 -21.56 -5.68
CA ALA A 349 4.83 -22.83 -6.10
C ALA A 349 6.23 -23.03 -5.49
N VAL A 350 6.65 -24.31 -5.35
CA VAL A 350 8.01 -24.67 -4.91
C VAL A 350 8.71 -25.49 -6.00
N PRO A 351 10.03 -25.34 -6.18
CA PRO A 351 10.96 -24.53 -5.40
C PRO A 351 10.81 -23.02 -5.68
N ARG A 352 10.99 -22.21 -4.67
CA ARG A 352 11.12 -20.74 -4.76
C ARG A 352 12.38 -20.33 -4.01
N THR A 353 13.29 -19.57 -4.62
CA THR A 353 14.50 -19.12 -3.94
C THR A 353 14.60 -17.61 -3.89
N VAL A 354 15.19 -17.07 -2.81
CA VAL A 354 15.45 -15.64 -2.63
C VAL A 354 16.85 -15.48 -2.06
N LEU A 355 17.70 -14.73 -2.74
CA LEU A 355 19.04 -14.40 -2.26
C LEU A 355 19.02 -13.07 -1.51
N ILE A 356 19.53 -13.05 -0.28
CA ILE A 356 19.54 -11.92 0.64
C ILE A 356 20.97 -11.46 0.91
N SER A 357 21.21 -10.15 0.97
CA SER A 357 22.49 -9.55 1.32
C SER A 357 22.80 -9.61 2.84
N PRO A 358 24.04 -9.38 3.26
CA PRO A 358 24.41 -9.28 4.68
C PRO A 358 23.63 -8.19 5.44
N GLU A 359 23.19 -7.14 4.77
CA GLU A 359 22.38 -6.04 5.31
C GLU A 359 20.92 -6.45 5.50
N GLY A 360 20.47 -7.51 4.82
CA GLY A 360 19.11 -8.04 4.85
C GLY A 360 18.24 -7.63 3.66
N ASP A 361 18.85 -7.11 2.59
CA ASP A 361 18.13 -6.69 1.37
C ASP A 361 18.04 -7.84 0.35
N ILE A 362 16.96 -7.89 -0.40
CA ILE A 362 16.74 -8.85 -1.47
C ILE A 362 17.69 -8.56 -2.64
N MET A 363 18.54 -9.52 -2.99
CA MET A 363 19.48 -9.41 -4.10
C MET A 363 18.92 -9.99 -5.39
N ALA A 364 18.22 -11.12 -5.31
CA ALA A 364 17.66 -11.79 -6.49
C ALA A 364 16.57 -12.79 -6.09
N PHE A 365 15.70 -13.11 -7.04
CA PHE A 365 14.69 -14.16 -6.93
C PHE A 365 15.01 -15.31 -7.90
N ASP A 366 14.56 -16.50 -7.54
CA ASP A 366 14.50 -17.70 -8.39
C ASP A 366 15.83 -18.13 -9.04
N LEU A 367 16.96 -17.85 -8.36
CA LEU A 367 18.24 -18.36 -8.75
C LEU A 367 18.32 -19.87 -8.49
N ARG A 368 18.57 -20.66 -9.56
CA ARG A 368 18.64 -22.13 -9.52
C ARG A 368 19.76 -22.65 -10.39
N GLY A 369 20.21 -23.88 -10.13
CA GLY A 369 21.27 -24.53 -10.93
C GLY A 369 22.48 -23.62 -11.11
N GLU A 370 23.01 -23.59 -12.33
CA GLU A 370 24.18 -22.77 -12.68
C GLU A 370 23.96 -21.25 -12.47
N GLN A 371 22.73 -20.76 -12.48
CA GLN A 371 22.46 -19.34 -12.21
C GLN A 371 22.81 -18.97 -10.77
N LEU A 372 22.51 -19.83 -9.79
CA LEU A 372 22.89 -19.63 -8.40
C LEU A 372 24.42 -19.61 -8.26
N ILE A 373 25.10 -20.57 -8.81
CA ILE A 373 26.57 -20.67 -8.75
C ILE A 373 27.23 -19.46 -9.40
N ALA A 374 26.75 -19.05 -10.58
CA ALA A 374 27.25 -17.87 -11.29
C ALA A 374 27.03 -16.57 -10.48
N ALA A 375 25.88 -16.42 -9.83
CA ALA A 375 25.59 -15.29 -8.96
C ALA A 375 26.55 -15.24 -7.77
N LEU A 376 26.76 -16.35 -7.07
CA LEU A 376 27.68 -16.44 -5.95
C LEU A 376 29.15 -16.22 -6.37
N ARG A 377 29.57 -16.66 -7.55
CA ARG A 377 30.90 -16.34 -8.11
C ARG A 377 31.08 -14.83 -8.32
N LYS A 378 30.08 -14.14 -8.87
CA LYS A 378 30.11 -12.67 -9.01
C LYS A 378 30.16 -11.95 -7.67
N ILE A 379 29.47 -12.46 -6.66
CA ILE A 379 29.54 -11.92 -5.29
C ILE A 379 30.96 -12.13 -4.73
N SER A 380 31.52 -13.33 -4.88
CA SER A 380 32.85 -13.68 -4.37
C SER A 380 33.98 -12.90 -5.06
N SER A 381 33.81 -12.54 -6.36
CA SER A 381 34.80 -11.73 -7.10
C SER A 381 34.59 -10.21 -6.91
N GLY A 382 33.53 -9.78 -6.21
CA GLY A 382 33.19 -8.36 -6.08
C GLY A 382 32.54 -7.76 -7.34
N GLU A 383 32.22 -8.58 -8.34
CA GLU A 383 31.60 -8.15 -9.61
C GLU A 383 30.08 -8.06 -9.53
N TRP A 384 29.47 -8.53 -8.45
CA TRP A 384 28.03 -8.39 -8.27
C TRP A 384 27.66 -6.91 -8.18
N LYS A 385 27.02 -6.44 -9.20
CA LYS A 385 26.33 -5.14 -9.14
C LYS A 385 24.88 -5.43 -8.77
N PRO A 386 24.38 -4.85 -7.67
CA PRO A 386 22.93 -4.82 -7.44
C PRO A 386 22.31 -4.35 -8.75
N ILE A 387 21.22 -4.99 -9.15
CA ILE A 387 20.43 -4.44 -10.25
C ILE A 387 19.95 -3.10 -9.70
N SER A 388 20.71 -2.04 -9.97
CA SER A 388 20.23 -0.70 -9.76
C SER A 388 19.02 -0.62 -10.66
N LYS A 389 17.81 -0.75 -10.08
CA LYS A 389 16.66 -0.20 -10.76
C LYS A 389 17.10 1.20 -11.13
N PRO A 390 16.98 1.61 -12.40
CA PRO A 390 17.08 3.01 -12.68
C PRO A 390 16.15 3.66 -11.64
N THR A 391 16.67 4.60 -10.86
CA THR A 391 15.88 5.51 -10.06
C THR A 391 15.16 6.39 -11.05
N ILE A 392 14.26 5.78 -11.80
CA ILE A 392 13.17 6.48 -12.41
C ILE A 392 12.29 6.70 -11.18
N VAL A 393 12.56 7.82 -10.48
CA VAL A 393 11.48 8.54 -9.88
C VAL A 393 10.51 8.65 -11.04
N ALA A 394 9.53 7.77 -11.08
CA ALA A 394 8.45 7.89 -12.02
C ALA A 394 7.83 9.23 -11.65
N ASP A 395 8.25 10.27 -12.36
CA ASP A 395 7.56 11.54 -12.39
C ASP A 395 6.28 11.22 -13.17
N ASN A 396 5.32 10.66 -12.44
CA ASN A 396 4.06 10.10 -12.94
C ASN A 396 3.15 11.20 -13.53
N GLY A 397 3.73 12.20 -14.16
CA GLY A 397 3.02 13.38 -14.66
C GLY A 397 2.56 14.30 -13.52
N LEU A 398 3.03 14.05 -12.28
CA LEU A 398 2.77 14.92 -11.13
C LEU A 398 3.46 16.27 -11.35
N LEU A 399 2.78 17.33 -10.93
CA LEU A 399 3.33 18.67 -11.01
C LEU A 399 4.56 18.77 -10.09
N THR A 400 5.68 19.23 -10.67
CA THR A 400 6.92 19.55 -9.93
C THR A 400 7.15 21.05 -9.84
N GLU A 401 6.35 21.84 -10.58
CA GLU A 401 6.46 23.29 -10.66
C GLU A 401 5.78 23.98 -9.47
N ASP A 402 6.23 25.20 -9.16
CA ASP A 402 5.60 26.02 -8.14
C ASP A 402 4.16 26.37 -8.53
N VAL A 403 3.27 26.19 -7.57
CA VAL A 403 1.86 26.53 -7.74
C VAL A 403 1.71 28.06 -7.72
N LYS A 404 1.07 28.57 -8.74
CA LYS A 404 0.64 29.98 -8.80
C LYS A 404 -0.88 30.00 -8.63
N PRO A 405 -1.38 30.25 -7.40
CA PRO A 405 -2.81 30.33 -7.17
C PRO A 405 -3.39 31.58 -7.81
N ASP A 406 -4.65 31.51 -8.19
CA ASP A 406 -5.42 32.68 -8.58
C ASP A 406 -5.56 33.66 -7.40
N ALA A 407 -5.90 34.92 -7.70
CA ALA A 407 -6.00 35.97 -6.67
C ALA A 407 -7.00 35.60 -5.55
N ALA A 408 -8.09 34.89 -5.90
CA ALA A 408 -9.08 34.42 -4.95
C ALA A 408 -8.56 33.34 -3.99
N ASP A 409 -7.61 32.51 -4.43
CA ASP A 409 -7.05 31.38 -3.68
C ASP A 409 -5.73 31.71 -2.97
N GLN A 410 -5.22 32.95 -3.08
CA GLN A 410 -3.91 33.34 -2.55
C GLN A 410 -3.82 33.13 -1.03
N GLN A 411 -4.83 33.57 -0.26
CA GLN A 411 -4.82 33.40 1.19
C GLN A 411 -4.92 31.93 1.58
N THR A 412 -5.80 31.18 0.95
CA THR A 412 -5.94 29.74 1.15
C THR A 412 -4.61 29.00 0.89
N TYR A 413 -3.86 29.43 -0.11
CA TYR A 413 -2.54 28.86 -0.39
C TYR A 413 -1.51 29.21 0.70
N GLN A 414 -1.51 30.44 1.22
CA GLN A 414 -0.62 30.84 2.33
C GLN A 414 -0.94 30.05 3.61
N ASP A 415 -2.22 29.84 3.91
CA ASP A 415 -2.66 29.01 5.06
C ASP A 415 -2.21 27.55 4.89
N TYR A 416 -2.25 27.01 3.67
CA TYR A 416 -1.72 25.68 3.36
C TYR A 416 -0.19 25.60 3.57
N LEU A 417 0.56 26.61 3.16
CA LEU A 417 2.02 26.64 3.34
C LEU A 417 2.43 26.82 4.80
N ALA A 418 1.57 27.40 5.63
CA ALA A 418 1.87 27.60 7.06
C ALA A 418 2.12 26.27 7.80
N PHE A 419 1.64 25.13 7.28
CA PHE A 419 1.92 23.80 7.87
C PHE A 419 3.42 23.44 7.85
N ASP A 420 4.23 24.02 6.98
CA ASP A 420 5.69 23.80 6.98
C ASP A 420 6.32 24.27 8.29
N LYS A 421 5.95 25.50 8.75
CA LYS A 421 6.41 26.04 10.03
C LYS A 421 5.89 25.24 11.23
N VAL A 422 4.66 24.75 11.16
CA VAL A 422 4.08 23.89 12.22
C VAL A 422 4.88 22.61 12.34
N LYS A 423 5.27 21.98 11.24
CA LYS A 423 6.11 20.78 11.24
C LYS A 423 7.47 21.05 11.92
N GLU A 424 8.15 22.12 11.53
CA GLU A 424 9.45 22.50 12.13
C GLU A 424 9.33 22.73 13.64
N GLN A 425 8.31 23.44 14.08
CA GLN A 425 8.04 23.68 15.50
C GLN A 425 7.76 22.40 16.27
N GLN A 426 6.99 21.46 15.71
CA GLN A 426 6.71 20.16 16.33
C GLN A 426 7.99 19.33 16.49
N ILE A 427 8.89 19.33 15.51
CA ILE A 427 10.19 18.65 15.61
C ILE A 427 11.01 19.26 16.75
N ALA A 428 11.17 20.59 16.76
CA ALA A 428 11.95 21.26 17.80
C ALA A 428 11.41 20.98 19.21
N GLN A 429 10.11 21.10 19.40
CA GLN A 429 9.46 20.85 20.68
C GLN A 429 9.58 19.37 21.09
N GLY A 430 9.44 18.43 20.16
CA GLY A 430 9.55 17.01 20.41
C GLY A 430 10.98 16.61 20.82
N ILE A 431 12.00 17.12 20.16
CA ILE A 431 13.41 16.88 20.53
C ILE A 431 13.72 17.47 21.90
N GLU A 432 13.23 18.70 22.17
CA GLU A 432 13.44 19.33 23.49
C GLU A 432 12.74 18.54 24.60
N LYS A 433 11.51 18.09 24.37
CA LYS A 433 10.81 17.20 25.32
C LYS A 433 11.61 15.90 25.58
N LEU A 434 12.14 15.28 24.53
CA LEU A 434 12.93 14.07 24.65
C LEU A 434 14.21 14.30 25.45
N ARG A 435 14.91 15.43 25.21
CA ARG A 435 16.08 15.87 25.96
C ARG A 435 15.76 16.08 27.43
N ASN A 436 14.66 16.76 27.73
CA ASN A 436 14.27 17.07 29.11
C ASN A 436 13.80 15.81 29.89
N THR A 437 13.23 14.82 29.22
CA THR A 437 12.71 13.61 29.86
C THR A 437 13.76 12.50 30.00
N LYS A 438 14.67 12.34 29.04
CA LYS A 438 15.64 11.24 28.99
C LYS A 438 17.09 11.68 29.12
N GLY A 439 17.39 12.98 29.04
CA GLY A 439 18.72 13.57 29.17
C GLY A 439 19.51 13.58 27.84
N GLU A 440 20.51 14.47 27.76
CA GLU A 440 21.34 14.65 26.55
C GLU A 440 22.15 13.40 26.19
N ALA A 441 22.68 12.69 27.19
CA ALA A 441 23.47 11.46 26.97
C ALA A 441 22.65 10.34 26.30
N TYR A 442 21.37 10.24 26.60
CA TYR A 442 20.46 9.28 25.98
C TYR A 442 20.36 9.50 24.46
N LEU A 443 20.31 10.74 24.01
CA LEU A 443 20.16 11.09 22.59
C LEU A 443 21.32 10.55 21.72
N ASN A 444 22.45 10.24 22.31
CA ASN A 444 23.61 9.67 21.62
C ASN A 444 23.66 8.13 21.67
N THR A 445 22.67 7.49 22.26
CA THR A 445 22.51 6.04 22.23
C THR A 445 21.77 5.59 20.97
N LYS A 446 21.83 4.29 20.64
CA LYS A 446 21.07 3.71 19.54
C LYS A 446 19.55 3.93 19.69
N ASP A 447 19.03 3.76 20.92
CA ASP A 447 17.61 3.99 21.21
C ASP A 447 17.26 5.48 21.13
N GLY A 448 18.18 6.36 21.57
CA GLY A 448 18.02 7.80 21.44
C GLY A 448 17.99 8.29 19.98
N GLU A 449 18.79 7.68 19.10
CA GLU A 449 18.74 7.95 17.65
C GLU A 449 17.39 7.52 17.04
N ILE A 450 16.89 6.34 17.45
CA ILE A 450 15.56 5.87 17.05
C ILE A 450 14.48 6.84 17.50
N ASP A 451 14.51 7.27 18.77
CA ASP A 451 13.50 8.14 19.33
C ASP A 451 13.54 9.56 18.73
N ARG A 452 14.72 10.10 18.38
CA ARG A 452 14.85 11.35 17.61
C ARG A 452 14.20 11.23 16.23
N THR A 453 14.53 10.15 15.53
CA THR A 453 13.89 9.85 14.21
C THR A 453 12.38 9.71 14.35
N SER A 454 11.91 9.06 15.42
CA SER A 454 10.48 8.94 15.72
C SER A 454 9.80 10.32 15.82
N VAL A 455 10.39 11.27 16.56
CA VAL A 455 9.88 12.65 16.68
C VAL A 455 9.73 13.32 15.32
N GLU A 456 10.75 13.21 14.46
CA GLU A 456 10.72 13.80 13.11
C GLU A 456 9.59 13.17 12.27
N LYS A 457 9.43 11.85 12.34
CA LYS A 457 8.42 11.12 11.58
C LYS A 457 6.99 11.34 12.11
N ILE A 458 6.82 11.51 13.40
CA ILE A 458 5.55 11.95 14.01
C ILE A 458 5.12 13.31 13.44
N ALA A 459 6.05 14.27 13.39
CA ALA A 459 5.77 15.59 12.81
C ALA A 459 5.44 15.49 11.30
N GLU A 460 6.08 14.58 10.57
CA GLU A 460 5.80 14.31 9.16
C GLU A 460 4.39 13.72 8.96
N ILE A 461 3.96 12.77 9.79
CA ILE A 461 2.59 12.22 9.74
C ILE A 461 1.56 13.32 10.03
N ASN A 462 1.78 14.13 11.06
CA ASN A 462 0.89 15.24 11.39
C ASN A 462 0.82 16.27 10.24
N TYR A 463 1.95 16.57 9.62
CA TYR A 463 2.03 17.44 8.45
C TYR A 463 1.19 16.91 7.28
N MET A 464 1.34 15.63 6.94
CA MET A 464 0.52 14.99 5.90
C MET A 464 -0.97 15.01 6.26
N ALA A 465 -1.32 14.67 7.51
CA ALA A 465 -2.70 14.65 7.98
C ALA A 465 -3.34 16.04 7.93
N ASN A 466 -2.61 17.09 8.37
CA ASN A 466 -3.11 18.45 8.37
C ASN A 466 -3.32 18.99 6.96
N ARG A 467 -2.39 18.75 6.04
CA ARG A 467 -2.51 19.14 4.64
C ARG A 467 -3.67 18.44 3.96
N LEU A 468 -3.79 17.11 4.12
CA LEU A 468 -4.90 16.37 3.53
C LEU A 468 -6.25 16.85 4.10
N HIS A 469 -6.34 17.02 5.41
CA HIS A 469 -7.56 17.55 6.04
C HIS A 469 -7.93 18.92 5.49
N PHE A 470 -6.97 19.84 5.42
CA PHE A 470 -7.16 21.18 4.87
C PHE A 470 -7.72 21.14 3.43
N LEU A 471 -7.14 20.32 2.57
CA LEU A 471 -7.59 20.19 1.20
C LEU A 471 -9.01 19.61 1.09
N LEU A 472 -9.37 18.68 1.99
CA LEU A 472 -10.72 18.13 2.04
C LEU A 472 -11.78 19.14 2.50
N GLU A 473 -11.42 20.07 3.39
CA GLU A 473 -12.33 21.16 3.82
C GLU A 473 -12.46 22.26 2.75
N HIS A 474 -11.49 22.35 1.81
CA HIS A 474 -11.49 23.28 0.69
C HIS A 474 -11.71 22.58 -0.66
N ASN A 475 -12.50 21.52 -0.68
CA ASN A 475 -12.74 20.68 -1.85
C ASN A 475 -13.52 21.35 -2.98
N ASP A 476 -14.05 22.56 -2.74
CA ASP A 476 -14.81 23.41 -3.65
C ASP A 476 -13.96 24.51 -4.33
N THR A 477 -12.62 24.51 -4.09
CA THR A 477 -11.68 25.44 -4.75
C THR A 477 -10.88 24.75 -5.85
N PRO A 478 -10.48 25.45 -6.93
CA PRO A 478 -9.54 24.93 -7.93
C PRO A 478 -8.15 24.60 -7.39
N LEU A 479 -7.78 25.15 -6.24
CA LEU A 479 -6.50 24.91 -5.58
C LEU A 479 -6.39 23.48 -5.00
N MET A 480 -7.51 22.93 -4.51
CA MET A 480 -7.53 21.59 -3.92
C MET A 480 -7.00 20.51 -4.87
N PRO A 481 -7.56 20.28 -6.09
CA PRO A 481 -7.06 19.25 -6.97
C PRO A 481 -5.61 19.47 -7.41
N LEU A 482 -5.17 20.72 -7.52
CA LEU A 482 -3.79 21.07 -7.88
C LEU A 482 -2.80 20.65 -6.79
N LEU A 483 -3.06 21.01 -5.53
CA LEU A 483 -2.22 20.65 -4.39
C LEU A 483 -2.33 19.17 -4.04
N MET A 484 -3.50 18.57 -4.22
CA MET A 484 -3.69 17.14 -4.08
C MET A 484 -2.77 16.37 -5.04
N GLN A 485 -2.70 16.80 -6.30
CA GLN A 485 -1.82 16.19 -7.31
C GLN A 485 -0.35 16.37 -6.96
N ARG A 486 0.08 17.58 -6.58
CA ARG A 486 1.48 17.92 -6.33
C ARG A 486 2.04 17.24 -5.07
N ASP A 487 1.31 17.31 -3.95
CA ASP A 487 1.87 17.02 -2.64
C ASP A 487 1.37 15.71 -2.03
N ILE A 488 0.15 15.31 -2.35
CA ILE A 488 -0.57 14.26 -1.63
C ILE A 488 -0.60 12.94 -2.40
N LEU A 489 -0.95 12.98 -3.68
CA LEU A 489 -1.27 11.79 -4.48
C LEU A 489 -0.17 10.72 -4.44
N LYS A 490 1.10 11.12 -4.45
CA LYS A 490 2.28 10.21 -4.41
C LYS A 490 2.45 9.45 -3.09
N LEU A 491 1.81 9.91 -2.01
CA LEU A 491 1.94 9.32 -0.68
C LEU A 491 1.05 8.08 -0.51
N PHE A 492 -0.01 7.98 -1.30
CA PHE A 492 -1.07 7.01 -1.14
C PHE A 492 -1.03 5.92 -2.20
N ASN A 493 -1.56 4.75 -1.85
CA ASN A 493 -1.75 3.68 -2.80
C ASN A 493 -2.61 4.15 -3.97
N LYS A 494 -2.20 3.74 -5.17
CA LYS A 494 -2.85 4.11 -6.43
C LYS A 494 -4.36 3.84 -6.45
N GLU A 495 -4.83 2.86 -5.69
CA GLU A 495 -6.25 2.51 -5.55
C GLU A 495 -7.07 3.64 -4.93
N TYR A 496 -6.47 4.45 -4.05
CA TYR A 496 -7.12 5.59 -3.40
C TYR A 496 -7.14 6.85 -4.27
N GLY A 497 -6.37 6.91 -5.35
CA GLY A 497 -6.33 8.07 -6.25
C GLY A 497 -7.72 8.45 -6.77
N ARG A 498 -8.57 7.48 -7.09
CA ARG A 498 -9.95 7.72 -7.54
C ARG A 498 -10.82 8.37 -6.46
N GLN A 499 -10.55 8.10 -5.19
CA GLN A 499 -11.30 8.70 -4.07
C GLN A 499 -10.97 10.20 -3.95
N PHE A 500 -9.73 10.61 -4.23
CA PHE A 500 -9.35 12.02 -4.23
C PHE A 500 -10.07 12.80 -5.32
N VAL A 501 -10.14 12.26 -6.54
CA VAL A 501 -10.94 12.86 -7.63
C VAL A 501 -12.42 12.92 -7.26
N ALA A 502 -12.94 11.86 -6.66
CA ALA A 502 -14.34 11.77 -6.28
C ALA A 502 -14.72 12.68 -5.10
N ALA A 503 -13.75 13.11 -4.28
CA ALA A 503 -13.94 14.06 -3.21
C ALA A 503 -14.03 15.54 -3.68
N VAL A 504 -13.66 15.82 -4.93
CA VAL A 504 -13.75 17.18 -5.52
C VAL A 504 -15.23 17.60 -5.62
N ALA A 505 -15.54 18.81 -5.18
CA ALA A 505 -16.89 19.32 -5.22
C ALA A 505 -17.40 19.52 -6.66
N PRO A 506 -18.72 19.39 -6.89
CA PRO A 506 -19.31 19.54 -8.24
C PRO A 506 -18.99 20.86 -8.93
N SER A 507 -18.82 21.96 -8.17
CA SER A 507 -18.52 23.29 -8.68
C SER A 507 -17.19 23.38 -9.46
N VAL A 508 -16.22 22.51 -9.14
CA VAL A 508 -14.88 22.52 -9.73
C VAL A 508 -14.54 21.27 -10.54
N LEU A 509 -15.48 20.37 -10.76
CA LEU A 509 -15.25 19.14 -11.52
C LEU A 509 -14.77 19.39 -12.96
N GLN A 510 -15.24 20.47 -13.59
CA GLN A 510 -14.86 20.82 -14.96
C GLN A 510 -13.61 21.68 -15.04
N HIS A 511 -13.02 22.05 -13.88
CA HIS A 511 -11.82 22.89 -13.86
C HIS A 511 -10.61 22.14 -14.44
N PRO A 512 -9.68 22.81 -15.14
CA PRO A 512 -8.45 22.18 -15.68
C PRO A 512 -7.63 21.44 -14.64
N ASN A 513 -7.53 21.95 -13.40
CA ASN A 513 -6.80 21.31 -12.31
C ASN A 513 -7.40 19.96 -11.90
N THR A 514 -8.73 19.86 -11.90
CA THR A 514 -9.42 18.57 -11.60
C THR A 514 -9.13 17.55 -12.69
N ARG A 515 -9.15 17.96 -13.96
CA ARG A 515 -8.78 17.08 -15.08
C ARG A 515 -7.31 16.65 -15.01
N SER A 516 -6.42 17.55 -14.59
CA SER A 516 -5.01 17.23 -14.38
C SER A 516 -4.84 16.17 -13.28
N LEU A 517 -5.51 16.33 -12.14
CA LEU A 517 -5.54 15.34 -11.06
C LEU A 517 -6.08 13.99 -11.57
N GLU A 518 -7.18 14.00 -12.32
CA GLU A 518 -7.78 12.79 -12.88
C GLU A 518 -6.80 12.06 -13.81
N ASN A 519 -6.10 12.79 -14.69
CA ASN A 519 -5.08 12.21 -15.56
C ASN A 519 -3.90 11.62 -14.79
N SER A 520 -3.46 12.26 -13.73
CA SER A 520 -2.42 11.70 -12.86
C SER A 520 -2.88 10.40 -12.17
N VAL A 521 -4.14 10.34 -11.73
CA VAL A 521 -4.72 9.13 -11.15
C VAL A 521 -4.83 8.01 -12.17
N ARG A 522 -5.22 8.31 -13.42
CA ARG A 522 -5.24 7.34 -14.53
C ARG A 522 -3.84 6.84 -14.84
N SER A 523 -2.85 7.74 -14.86
CA SER A 523 -1.45 7.40 -15.05
C SER A 523 -0.94 6.43 -13.97
N LEU A 524 -1.17 6.71 -12.70
CA LEU A 524 -0.79 5.82 -11.60
C LEU A 524 -1.37 4.40 -11.72
N ASN A 525 -2.52 4.27 -12.36
CA ASN A 525 -3.22 3.02 -12.58
C ASN A 525 -3.10 2.50 -14.03
N LEU A 526 -2.09 2.96 -14.78
CA LEU A 526 -1.92 2.61 -16.18
C LEU A 526 -1.54 1.14 -16.34
N MET A 527 -2.51 0.33 -16.70
CA MET A 527 -2.39 -1.09 -17.02
C MET A 527 -3.52 -1.53 -17.95
N GLN A 528 -3.40 -2.71 -18.54
CA GLN A 528 -4.45 -3.32 -19.34
C GLN A 528 -5.79 -3.34 -18.58
N GLY A 529 -6.87 -2.98 -19.25
CA GLY A 529 -8.23 -2.91 -18.70
C GLY A 529 -8.58 -1.60 -17.97
N ASN A 530 -7.59 -0.75 -17.67
CA ASN A 530 -7.83 0.54 -17.00
C ASN A 530 -7.97 1.70 -17.99
N ASP A 531 -8.53 2.82 -17.51
CA ASP A 531 -8.70 4.04 -18.31
C ASP A 531 -7.36 4.63 -18.71
N ALA A 532 -7.18 4.93 -19.99
CA ALA A 532 -6.02 5.66 -20.50
C ALA A 532 -6.06 7.14 -20.04
N PRO A 533 -4.90 7.77 -19.73
CA PRO A 533 -4.82 9.20 -19.54
C PRO A 533 -5.31 9.98 -20.76
N ASP A 534 -6.06 11.07 -20.54
CA ASP A 534 -6.54 11.93 -21.63
C ASP A 534 -5.56 13.09 -21.84
N ILE A 535 -4.68 12.94 -22.80
CA ILE A 535 -3.60 13.89 -23.12
C ILE A 535 -4.02 14.94 -24.15
N ASN A 536 -3.39 16.11 -24.07
CA ASN A 536 -3.46 17.14 -25.10
C ASN A 536 -2.47 16.83 -26.22
N LEU A 537 -2.95 16.85 -27.45
CA LEU A 537 -2.21 16.60 -28.67
C LEU A 537 -1.97 17.94 -29.39
N GLN A 538 -0.74 18.44 -29.38
CA GLN A 538 -0.34 19.59 -30.20
C GLN A 538 -0.03 19.10 -31.60
N LEU A 539 -0.94 19.33 -32.55
CA LEU A 539 -0.88 18.78 -33.90
C LEU A 539 0.09 19.58 -34.80
N VAL A 540 0.48 18.93 -35.88
CA VAL A 540 1.44 19.49 -36.85
C VAL A 540 0.95 20.79 -37.52
N ASP A 541 -0.36 20.99 -37.61
CA ASP A 541 -1.01 22.18 -38.15
C ASP A 541 -1.15 23.33 -37.11
N GLY A 542 -0.66 23.11 -35.87
CA GLY A 542 -0.74 24.06 -34.78
C GLY A 542 -2.04 24.03 -34.00
N THR A 543 -2.98 23.16 -34.34
CA THR A 543 -4.22 22.97 -33.58
C THR A 543 -3.99 22.03 -32.39
N GLU A 544 -4.83 22.16 -31.37
CA GLU A 544 -4.86 21.26 -30.22
C GLU A 544 -6.08 20.35 -30.26
N LYS A 545 -5.87 19.09 -29.95
CA LYS A 545 -6.94 18.10 -29.73
C LYS A 545 -6.67 17.29 -28.47
N ARG A 546 -7.70 16.72 -27.90
CA ARG A 546 -7.57 15.75 -26.82
C ARG A 546 -7.59 14.34 -27.36
N LEU A 547 -6.88 13.43 -26.69
CA LEU A 547 -6.92 12.00 -27.04
C LEU A 547 -8.35 11.46 -26.95
N SER A 548 -9.13 11.94 -25.95
CA SER A 548 -10.57 11.59 -25.81
C SER A 548 -11.43 11.95 -27.03
N SER A 549 -11.01 12.89 -27.86
CA SER A 549 -11.72 13.19 -29.12
C SER A 549 -11.63 12.07 -30.16
N CYS A 550 -10.72 11.09 -29.95
CA CYS A 550 -10.57 9.92 -30.78
C CYS A 550 -11.36 8.70 -30.25
N LEU A 551 -11.97 8.79 -29.06
CA LEU A 551 -12.74 7.69 -28.47
C LEU A 551 -14.04 7.43 -29.26
N GLY A 552 -14.67 6.30 -28.97
CA GLY A 552 -15.70 5.70 -29.83
C GLY A 552 -15.14 4.86 -30.95
N LYS A 553 -13.78 4.80 -31.05
CA LYS A 553 -13.00 4.00 -31.99
C LYS A 553 -11.86 3.34 -31.23
N TYR A 554 -11.30 2.27 -31.77
CA TYR A 554 -10.00 1.79 -31.33
C TYR A 554 -8.93 2.83 -31.66
N VAL A 555 -8.04 3.12 -30.71
CA VAL A 555 -6.99 4.11 -30.89
C VAL A 555 -5.63 3.44 -30.75
N LEU A 556 -4.78 3.57 -31.76
CA LEU A 556 -3.35 3.25 -31.67
C LEU A 556 -2.58 4.53 -31.41
N LEU A 557 -2.11 4.70 -30.16
CA LEU A 557 -1.24 5.78 -29.75
C LEU A 557 0.22 5.30 -29.81
N SER A 558 1.07 6.01 -30.54
CA SER A 558 2.47 5.65 -30.75
C SER A 558 3.40 6.76 -30.31
N PHE A 559 4.37 6.46 -29.45
CA PHE A 559 5.44 7.39 -29.08
C PHE A 559 6.69 7.04 -29.88
N TRP A 560 7.36 8.06 -30.46
CA TRP A 560 8.50 7.90 -31.32
C TRP A 560 9.43 9.12 -31.33
N GLU A 561 10.62 8.98 -31.90
CA GLU A 561 11.60 10.05 -32.06
C GLU A 561 12.21 9.99 -33.45
N SER A 562 12.33 11.14 -34.13
CA SER A 562 12.79 11.21 -35.52
C SER A 562 14.27 10.85 -35.68
N GLY A 563 15.09 10.99 -34.64
CA GLY A 563 16.50 10.59 -34.61
C GLY A 563 16.72 9.08 -34.45
N ASN A 564 15.74 8.35 -33.96
CA ASN A 564 15.88 6.93 -33.62
C ASN A 564 15.63 6.01 -34.84
N ALA A 565 16.60 5.13 -35.15
CA ALA A 565 16.52 4.20 -36.29
C ALA A 565 15.35 3.21 -36.16
N SER A 566 15.17 2.60 -34.96
CA SER A 566 14.08 1.64 -34.71
C SER A 566 12.71 2.32 -34.83
N CYS A 567 12.60 3.59 -34.45
CA CYS A 567 11.37 4.36 -34.67
C CYS A 567 11.06 4.55 -36.16
N LYS A 568 12.07 4.80 -36.99
CA LYS A 568 11.86 4.96 -38.44
C LYS A 568 11.37 3.67 -39.08
N GLU A 569 11.93 2.53 -38.69
CA GLU A 569 11.47 1.22 -39.15
C GLU A 569 10.02 0.96 -38.72
N GLU A 570 9.69 1.25 -37.47
CA GLU A 570 8.34 1.04 -36.97
C GLU A 570 7.31 1.98 -37.62
N MET A 571 7.68 3.25 -37.88
CA MET A 571 6.84 4.18 -38.63
C MET A 571 6.58 3.71 -40.06
N ALA A 572 7.51 3.00 -40.69
CA ALA A 572 7.27 2.39 -42.00
C ALA A 572 6.23 1.25 -41.93
N ARG A 573 6.27 0.43 -40.87
CA ARG A 573 5.27 -0.60 -40.61
C ARG A 573 3.88 0.01 -40.34
N LEU A 574 3.82 1.06 -39.50
CA LEU A 574 2.59 1.78 -39.20
C LEU A 574 2.00 2.45 -40.47
N LYS A 575 2.84 2.92 -41.37
CA LYS A 575 2.41 3.43 -42.69
C LYS A 575 1.72 2.36 -43.53
N LYS A 576 2.24 1.12 -43.49
CA LYS A 576 1.59 -0.02 -44.17
C LYS A 576 0.22 -0.32 -43.49
N LEU A 577 0.20 -0.39 -42.16
CA LEU A 577 -1.05 -0.57 -41.39
C LEU A 577 -2.07 0.50 -41.73
N TYR A 578 -1.67 1.77 -41.79
CA TYR A 578 -2.55 2.86 -42.20
C TYR A 578 -3.16 2.63 -43.56
N GLY A 579 -2.36 2.18 -44.56
CA GLY A 579 -2.83 1.86 -45.91
C GLY A 579 -3.93 0.78 -45.91
N GLU A 580 -3.80 -0.22 -45.03
CA GLU A 580 -4.71 -1.34 -44.92
C GLU A 580 -5.98 -0.98 -44.10
N THR A 581 -5.88 -0.02 -43.17
CA THR A 581 -6.99 0.33 -42.25
C THR A 581 -7.70 1.64 -42.58
N LYS A 582 -7.20 2.43 -43.52
CA LYS A 582 -7.76 3.74 -43.87
C LYS A 582 -9.27 3.74 -44.25
N ALA A 583 -9.75 2.61 -44.78
CA ALA A 583 -11.18 2.43 -45.10
C ALA A 583 -12.04 2.22 -43.82
N GLN A 584 -11.45 1.96 -42.69
CA GLN A 584 -12.09 1.70 -41.39
C GLN A 584 -11.96 2.89 -40.42
N LYS A 585 -11.81 4.10 -40.95
CA LYS A 585 -11.62 5.34 -40.15
C LYS A 585 -12.75 5.60 -39.12
N ASP A 586 -13.89 4.99 -39.29
CA ASP A 586 -15.00 5.08 -38.35
C ASP A 586 -14.84 4.13 -37.15
N LYS A 587 -13.96 3.11 -37.26
CA LYS A 587 -13.68 2.12 -36.22
C LYS A 587 -12.30 2.25 -35.59
N PHE A 588 -11.34 2.90 -36.29
CA PHE A 588 -9.95 2.94 -35.92
C PHE A 588 -9.33 4.33 -36.16
N ALA A 589 -8.55 4.79 -35.18
CA ALA A 589 -7.79 6.03 -35.24
C ALA A 589 -6.32 5.77 -34.93
N MET A 590 -5.43 6.46 -35.63
CA MET A 590 -4.00 6.44 -35.37
C MET A 590 -3.52 7.80 -34.87
N VAL A 591 -2.73 7.79 -33.80
CA VAL A 591 -2.16 9.00 -33.17
C VAL A 591 -0.68 8.72 -32.97
N SER A 592 0.21 9.58 -33.45
CA SER A 592 1.64 9.51 -33.19
C SER A 592 2.10 10.74 -32.44
N CYS A 593 2.68 10.55 -31.25
CA CYS A 593 3.28 11.57 -30.41
C CYS A 593 4.80 11.50 -30.56
N SER A 594 5.41 12.53 -31.11
CA SER A 594 6.86 12.62 -31.20
C SER A 594 7.46 13.18 -29.92
N LEU A 595 8.60 12.62 -29.52
CA LEU A 595 9.46 13.08 -28.43
C LEU A 595 10.65 13.91 -28.94
N ASP A 596 10.50 14.52 -30.09
CA ASP A 596 11.50 15.46 -30.60
C ASP A 596 11.42 16.80 -29.84
N SER A 597 12.55 17.36 -29.48
CA SER A 597 12.65 18.74 -28.97
C SER A 597 12.78 19.77 -30.10
N ASP A 598 13.17 19.33 -31.31
CA ASP A 598 13.29 20.13 -32.52
C ASP A 598 12.10 19.86 -33.46
N LEU A 599 11.15 20.78 -33.46
CA LEU A 599 9.94 20.68 -34.30
C LEU A 599 10.26 20.68 -35.79
N THR A 600 11.39 21.29 -36.23
CA THR A 600 11.81 21.31 -37.63
C THR A 600 12.31 19.94 -38.05
N LYS A 601 13.15 19.30 -37.24
CA LYS A 601 13.60 17.92 -37.48
C LYS A 601 12.40 16.95 -37.57
N TRP A 602 11.48 17.05 -36.63
CA TRP A 602 10.26 16.26 -36.61
C TRP A 602 9.46 16.42 -37.90
N LYS A 603 9.15 17.68 -38.30
CA LYS A 603 8.37 17.94 -39.54
C LYS A 603 9.07 17.42 -40.78
N ASN A 604 10.42 17.55 -40.89
CA ASN A 604 11.19 17.01 -41.98
C ASN A 604 11.17 15.48 -42.03
N ALA A 605 11.29 14.84 -40.85
CA ALA A 605 11.21 13.37 -40.76
C ALA A 605 9.84 12.85 -41.18
N MET A 606 8.75 13.46 -40.72
CA MET A 606 7.40 13.09 -41.17
C MET A 606 7.20 13.20 -42.68
N LYS A 607 7.73 14.27 -43.28
CA LYS A 607 7.69 14.45 -44.73
C LYS A 607 8.47 13.36 -45.45
N SER A 608 9.70 13.07 -44.99
CA SER A 608 10.57 12.02 -45.55
C SER A 608 9.94 10.64 -45.44
N LEU A 609 9.34 10.30 -44.29
CA LEU A 609 8.69 9.01 -44.06
C LEU A 609 7.31 8.93 -44.76
N GLY A 610 6.74 10.05 -45.15
CA GLY A 610 5.41 10.13 -45.77
C GLY A 610 4.29 9.66 -44.83
N ILE A 611 4.38 10.03 -43.55
CA ILE A 611 3.42 9.65 -42.48
C ILE A 611 2.45 10.78 -42.09
N ASN A 612 2.65 12.00 -42.62
CA ASN A 612 1.65 13.07 -42.47
C ASN A 612 0.49 12.80 -43.42
N ARG A 613 -0.55 12.14 -42.94
CA ARG A 613 -1.69 11.67 -43.73
C ARG A 613 -3.01 12.02 -43.07
N GLU A 614 -4.04 12.27 -43.87
CA GLU A 614 -5.38 12.54 -43.38
C GLU A 614 -5.89 11.39 -42.49
N GLY A 615 -6.40 11.70 -41.30
CA GLY A 615 -6.90 10.69 -40.35
C GLY A 615 -5.83 9.96 -39.53
N TRP A 616 -4.53 10.28 -39.74
CA TRP A 616 -3.44 9.86 -38.87
C TRP A 616 -2.89 11.10 -38.15
N LEU A 617 -3.30 11.32 -36.92
CA LEU A 617 -2.91 12.49 -36.13
C LEU A 617 -1.41 12.44 -35.78
N GLN A 618 -0.71 13.53 -36.06
CA GLN A 618 0.70 13.70 -35.73
C GLN A 618 0.84 14.84 -34.72
N ALA A 619 1.34 14.53 -33.53
CA ALA A 619 1.50 15.47 -32.42
C ALA A 619 2.95 15.56 -31.93
N CYS A 620 3.35 16.75 -31.51
CA CYS A 620 4.64 17.00 -30.84
C CYS A 620 4.54 18.32 -30.04
N ASP A 621 4.87 18.26 -28.75
CA ASP A 621 4.90 19.44 -27.88
C ASP A 621 6.28 20.12 -27.79
N GLY A 622 7.30 19.58 -28.49
CA GLY A 622 8.65 20.12 -28.51
C GLY A 622 9.41 19.98 -27.17
N LYS A 623 8.90 19.19 -26.21
CA LYS A 623 9.50 19.03 -24.89
C LYS A 623 10.38 17.79 -24.74
N GLY A 624 10.51 17.00 -25.80
CA GLY A 624 11.30 15.78 -25.79
C GLY A 624 10.83 14.79 -24.72
N VAL A 625 11.75 14.22 -23.99
CA VAL A 625 11.46 13.30 -22.87
C VAL A 625 10.70 13.95 -21.69
N GLN A 626 10.65 15.27 -21.65
CA GLN A 626 9.86 16.03 -20.67
C GLN A 626 8.39 16.22 -21.09
N SER A 627 7.99 15.66 -22.21
CA SER A 627 6.59 15.68 -22.65
C SER A 627 5.66 15.10 -21.58
N ILE A 628 4.61 15.88 -21.23
CA ILE A 628 3.59 15.44 -20.27
C ILE A 628 2.92 14.17 -20.77
N SER A 629 2.68 14.07 -22.09
CA SER A 629 2.08 12.88 -22.70
C SER A 629 2.94 11.64 -22.48
N ALA A 630 4.26 11.73 -22.69
CA ALA A 630 5.19 10.63 -22.47
C ALA A 630 5.24 10.20 -21.00
N ARG A 631 5.26 11.17 -20.07
CA ARG A 631 5.29 10.91 -18.62
C ARG A 631 4.01 10.21 -18.14
N LEU A 632 2.83 10.68 -18.58
CA LEU A 632 1.54 10.07 -18.21
C LEU A 632 1.39 8.62 -18.71
N PHE A 633 2.03 8.29 -19.84
CA PHE A 633 2.04 6.93 -20.39
C PHE A 633 3.28 6.12 -20.00
N HIS A 634 4.09 6.59 -19.05
CA HIS A 634 5.29 5.92 -18.55
C HIS A 634 6.25 5.48 -19.67
N VAL A 635 6.43 6.31 -20.71
CA VAL A 635 7.29 6.03 -21.84
C VAL A 635 8.75 6.02 -21.39
N LYS A 636 9.38 4.85 -21.37
CA LYS A 636 10.77 4.66 -20.94
C LYS A 636 11.73 4.66 -22.13
N ASP A 637 11.30 4.12 -23.23
CA ASP A 637 12.04 3.99 -24.48
C ASP A 637 11.08 4.06 -25.67
N VAL A 638 11.60 4.39 -26.84
CA VAL A 638 10.84 4.50 -28.08
C VAL A 638 11.40 3.56 -29.15
N PRO A 639 10.56 3.01 -30.03
CA PRO A 639 9.12 3.21 -30.15
C PRO A 639 8.31 2.49 -29.05
N GLN A 640 7.27 3.14 -28.52
CA GLN A 640 6.29 2.53 -27.63
C GLN A 640 4.88 2.74 -28.18
N HIS A 641 4.03 1.71 -28.07
CA HIS A 641 2.66 1.75 -28.57
C HIS A 641 1.68 1.43 -27.43
N VAL A 642 0.56 2.13 -27.46
CA VAL A 642 -0.57 1.90 -26.56
C VAL A 642 -1.82 1.69 -27.44
N LEU A 643 -2.46 0.56 -27.27
CA LEU A 643 -3.70 0.24 -27.94
C LEU A 643 -4.86 0.45 -26.97
N ILE A 644 -5.86 1.24 -27.38
CA ILE A 644 -6.98 1.70 -26.52
C ILE A 644 -8.28 1.31 -27.22
N ASP A 645 -9.26 0.83 -26.43
CA ASP A 645 -10.58 0.47 -26.93
C ASP A 645 -11.50 1.71 -27.13
N PRO A 646 -12.69 1.54 -27.75
CA PRO A 646 -13.62 2.64 -27.94
C PRO A 646 -14.10 3.32 -26.66
N GLU A 647 -14.10 2.64 -25.54
CA GLU A 647 -14.49 3.12 -24.22
C GLU A 647 -13.35 3.85 -23.51
N GLY A 648 -12.13 3.85 -24.08
CA GLY A 648 -10.95 4.51 -23.52
C GLY A 648 -10.13 3.62 -22.59
N LYS A 649 -10.36 2.29 -22.58
CA LYS A 649 -9.57 1.34 -21.80
C LYS A 649 -8.32 0.89 -22.55
N VAL A 650 -7.22 0.72 -21.83
CA VAL A 650 -5.97 0.20 -22.37
C VAL A 650 -6.13 -1.29 -22.72
N ILE A 651 -5.92 -1.64 -23.97
CA ILE A 651 -5.84 -3.04 -24.42
C ILE A 651 -4.42 -3.58 -24.23
N SER A 652 -3.41 -2.78 -24.58
CA SER A 652 -2.01 -3.17 -24.44
C SER A 652 -1.08 -1.95 -24.37
N LEU A 653 0.07 -2.13 -23.70
CA LEU A 653 1.14 -1.13 -23.53
C LEU A 653 2.47 -1.57 -24.18
N THR A 654 2.57 -2.81 -24.67
CA THR A 654 3.85 -3.45 -24.99
C THR A 654 3.93 -4.03 -26.41
N LEU A 655 2.84 -4.02 -27.17
CA LEU A 655 2.81 -4.58 -28.54
C LEU A 655 3.75 -3.81 -29.47
N ARG A 656 4.55 -4.52 -30.26
CA ARG A 656 5.49 -3.97 -31.26
C ARG A 656 5.52 -4.83 -32.53
N GLY A 657 5.99 -4.26 -33.63
CA GLY A 657 6.28 -5.00 -34.87
C GLY A 657 5.07 -5.74 -35.43
N ASP A 658 5.28 -6.97 -35.87
CA ASP A 658 4.24 -7.78 -36.53
C ASP A 658 3.12 -8.21 -35.56
N GLU A 659 3.44 -8.37 -34.27
CA GLU A 659 2.43 -8.67 -33.24
C GLU A 659 1.42 -7.54 -33.10
N LEU A 660 1.87 -6.28 -33.11
CA LEU A 660 1.00 -5.12 -33.09
C LEU A 660 0.07 -5.11 -34.31
N LEU A 661 0.65 -5.32 -35.51
CA LEU A 661 -0.12 -5.32 -36.75
C LEU A 661 -1.17 -6.43 -36.77
N MET A 662 -0.80 -7.62 -36.37
CA MET A 662 -1.72 -8.76 -36.24
C MET A 662 -2.85 -8.45 -35.27
N ARG A 663 -2.53 -7.88 -34.12
CA ARG A 663 -3.49 -7.55 -33.07
C ARG A 663 -4.52 -6.52 -33.53
N VAL A 664 -4.08 -5.44 -34.17
CA VAL A 664 -4.97 -4.42 -34.73
C VAL A 664 -5.93 -5.04 -35.76
N LYS A 665 -5.42 -5.92 -36.63
CA LYS A 665 -6.25 -6.61 -37.62
C LYS A 665 -7.31 -7.52 -37.01
N GLN A 666 -6.94 -8.30 -35.99
CA GLN A 666 -7.87 -9.17 -35.25
C GLN A 666 -9.01 -8.37 -34.61
N ILE A 667 -8.67 -7.26 -33.93
CA ILE A 667 -9.67 -6.39 -33.31
C ILE A 667 -10.62 -5.80 -34.36
N LEU A 668 -10.11 -5.33 -35.48
CA LEU A 668 -10.90 -4.71 -36.54
C LEU A 668 -11.75 -5.71 -37.33
N SER A 669 -11.35 -6.98 -37.39
CA SER A 669 -12.16 -8.06 -37.96
C SER A 669 -13.28 -8.55 -37.04
N GLY A 670 -13.30 -8.10 -35.78
CA GLY A 670 -14.30 -8.51 -34.79
C GLY A 670 -13.94 -9.82 -34.07
N ASP A 671 -12.69 -10.25 -34.12
CA ASP A 671 -12.18 -11.39 -33.35
C ASP A 671 -12.00 -10.98 -31.89
N LEU A 672 -13.06 -11.16 -31.12
CA LEU A 672 -13.18 -10.71 -29.72
C LEU A 672 -12.51 -11.61 -28.67
N TYR A 673 -11.57 -12.49 -29.07
CA TYR A 673 -10.88 -13.40 -28.17
C TYR A 673 -10.22 -12.69 -26.94
N TYR A 674 -10.17 -11.36 -26.96
CA TYR A 674 -9.51 -10.52 -25.97
C TYR A 674 -10.37 -10.01 -24.81
N GLN A 675 -11.69 -10.08 -24.90
CA GLN A 675 -12.54 -9.63 -23.78
C GLN A 675 -12.60 -10.64 -22.64
N ASN A 676 -12.13 -11.88 -22.85
CA ASN A 676 -12.27 -12.98 -21.88
C ASN A 676 -11.04 -13.28 -21.02
N GLU A 677 -9.85 -12.74 -21.31
CA GLU A 677 -8.64 -13.02 -20.50
C GLU A 677 -8.48 -12.09 -19.29
N GLY A 678 -9.19 -10.96 -19.22
CA GLY A 678 -9.15 -10.01 -18.10
C GLY A 678 -10.30 -10.14 -17.08
N GLY A 679 -11.23 -11.05 -17.26
CA GLY A 679 -12.51 -11.11 -16.53
C GLY A 679 -12.75 -12.35 -15.67
N LYS A 680 -11.72 -13.14 -15.34
CA LYS A 680 -11.86 -14.23 -14.35
C LYS A 680 -10.63 -14.25 -13.45
N LYS A 681 -10.69 -13.48 -12.38
CA LYS A 681 -10.07 -13.78 -11.09
C LYS A 681 -10.95 -13.22 -10.00
#